data_2d41429495a1d9ef71b7ba6fc792a88d
#
_entry.id   2d41429495a1d9ef71b7ba6fc792a88d
#
_cell.length_a   1.000
_cell.length_b   1.000
_cell.length_c   1.000
_cell.angle_alpha   90.00
_cell.angle_beta   90.00
_cell.angle_gamma   90.00
#
_symmetry.space_group_name_H-M   'P 1'
#
loop_
_entity.id
_entity.type
_entity.pdbx_description
1 polymer ?
#
loop_
_entity_poly.entity_id
_entity_poly.type
_entity_poly.pdbx_seq_one_letter_code
_entity_poly.pdbx_strand_id
1 'polypeptide(L)'
;MNLLLYILVSLQIVPTFYKNEQSFMKDLKVNPGFKLIKVYPNEDIEPPESTTIWIGYSQDALYVFARNYQKGIQASTRKRDSENIMADDWILVYVDTQGRGNEAYCFQFNPLGTKRDFILTEGGSNVEEWDGDWYVDVKNTEYGWDALLVIHFKSISFAKTDWGIQIERYIAKSTELQLLVKLPSFQQVKGIAALKLDFNKIFIESASYSLIPIVELRVEKEHSGEGEDNFYFRYGATARFKEGSGTLLDLTHRPDFSDVEVDIEQINLERLPVNYPEKRPFFIEGKDLISTPIELVRTRNIEYPVAGLKFYTRGKKLSFAGYFVKDSLLKYVGFSRATYSFEKNFILGIFNASAQGSFTLYSMDMNLYIPQVKMDIIGLWGKRMDAKSNIIYVKLKRRQEFKGLGFSLSYLSIDSSFISPIHLIYFDRVKKYSASLNYQFLLSKININVYGNYSTRKDKYTNELISEEYGPGISVSLAPFSFSLGSSRALLNYTGLPDARMDINFISFAYSLSSWKNISLSFNSGKYFGSDLKYIALRLNLSPFNKFNIGFQEDFIDCDIMPEKSVFQIFGEIPLTYAITFKPYLNYKKYKEGYDEVALNGIISYDISSTTGIYLGFTKNLSKNGKKWESNYEKIVFKIKAGYDLMNLIH
;
A
#
# COMPACT_ATOMS: atom_id res chain seq x y z
N MET A 1 44.23 -10.55 -7.61
CA MET A 1 43.75 -9.15 -7.52
C MET A 1 43.21 -8.76 -8.88
N ASN A 2 42.03 -9.31 -9.25
CA ASN A 2 41.27 -8.88 -10.41
C ASN A 2 39.84 -8.61 -9.94
N LEU A 3 39.62 -7.34 -9.62
CA LEU A 3 38.28 -6.80 -9.44
C LEU A 3 37.70 -6.71 -10.85
N LEU A 4 37.00 -7.76 -11.29
CA LEU A 4 36.17 -7.73 -12.47
C LEU A 4 35.08 -6.68 -12.22
N LEU A 5 35.21 -5.56 -12.90
CA LEU A 5 34.16 -4.59 -13.13
C LEU A 5 32.98 -5.35 -13.79
N TYR A 6 32.01 -5.82 -13.01
CA TYR A 6 30.69 -6.09 -13.54
C TYR A 6 30.06 -4.75 -13.86
N ILE A 7 30.34 -4.27 -15.08
CA ILE A 7 29.48 -3.28 -15.73
C ILE A 7 28.14 -3.98 -15.84
N LEU A 8 27.19 -3.60 -15.00
CA LEU A 8 25.79 -3.91 -15.19
C LEU A 8 25.36 -3.24 -16.51
N VAL A 9 25.54 -3.95 -17.62
CA VAL A 9 24.90 -3.59 -18.87
C VAL A 9 23.43 -3.79 -18.61
N SER A 10 22.70 -2.71 -18.33
CA SER A 10 21.24 -2.75 -18.25
C SER A 10 20.73 -3.27 -19.59
N LEU A 11 19.88 -4.29 -19.56
CA LEU A 11 19.24 -4.78 -20.77
C LEU A 11 18.57 -3.61 -21.48
N GLN A 12 18.91 -3.40 -22.76
CA GLN A 12 18.29 -2.37 -23.58
C GLN A 12 17.31 -3.03 -24.54
N ILE A 13 16.09 -2.56 -24.51
CA ILE A 13 15.02 -2.99 -25.40
C ILE A 13 14.73 -1.84 -26.37
N VAL A 14 14.86 -2.10 -27.66
CA VAL A 14 14.50 -1.17 -28.72
C VAL A 14 13.31 -1.76 -29.46
N PRO A 15 12.08 -1.39 -29.08
CA PRO A 15 10.89 -1.95 -29.69
C PRO A 15 10.68 -1.43 -31.11
N THR A 16 10.05 -2.22 -31.95
CA THR A 16 9.71 -1.84 -33.32
C THR A 16 8.51 -0.90 -33.33
N PHE A 17 8.54 0.10 -34.20
CA PHE A 17 7.41 0.96 -34.48
C PHE A 17 6.47 0.30 -35.49
N TYR A 18 5.18 0.28 -35.17
CA TYR A 18 4.12 -0.27 -36.03
C TYR A 18 3.09 0.80 -36.36
N LYS A 19 2.41 0.63 -37.51
CA LYS A 19 1.33 1.54 -37.93
C LYS A 19 0.16 1.48 -36.95
N ASN A 20 -0.16 0.29 -36.43
CA ASN A 20 -1.25 0.01 -35.54
C ASN A 20 -1.07 -1.39 -34.88
N GLU A 21 -1.97 -1.74 -33.97
CA GLU A 21 -2.02 -3.03 -33.27
C GLU A 21 -2.05 -4.23 -34.24
N GLN A 22 -2.83 -4.17 -35.31
CA GLN A 22 -2.94 -5.28 -36.27
C GLN A 22 -1.60 -5.58 -36.95
N SER A 23 -0.81 -4.55 -37.24
CA SER A 23 0.52 -4.73 -37.84
C SER A 23 1.53 -5.31 -36.82
N PHE A 24 1.42 -4.94 -35.54
CA PHE A 24 2.17 -5.56 -34.46
C PHE A 24 1.84 -7.04 -34.31
N MET A 25 0.56 -7.41 -34.27
CA MET A 25 0.10 -8.79 -34.11
C MET A 25 0.52 -9.70 -35.27
N LYS A 26 0.66 -9.17 -36.49
CA LYS A 26 1.17 -9.93 -37.64
C LYS A 26 2.67 -10.27 -37.51
N ASP A 27 3.46 -9.40 -36.91
CA ASP A 27 4.91 -9.55 -36.78
C ASP A 27 5.32 -10.58 -35.71
N LEU A 28 4.43 -10.92 -34.75
CA LEU A 28 4.68 -11.92 -33.71
C LEU A 28 5.11 -13.29 -34.26
N LYS A 29 4.78 -13.60 -35.51
CA LYS A 29 5.15 -14.87 -36.17
C LYS A 29 6.60 -14.90 -36.64
N VAL A 30 7.22 -13.73 -36.82
CA VAL A 30 8.54 -13.56 -37.42
C VAL A 30 9.59 -13.23 -36.34
N ASN A 31 9.20 -12.42 -35.38
CA ASN A 31 10.09 -11.97 -34.29
C ASN A 31 10.13 -13.01 -33.15
N PRO A 32 11.33 -13.43 -32.67
CA PRO A 32 11.44 -14.44 -31.62
C PRO A 32 10.96 -13.98 -30.23
N GLY A 33 10.82 -12.69 -29.98
CA GLY A 33 10.45 -12.12 -28.67
C GLY A 33 11.52 -12.31 -27.59
N PHE A 34 11.19 -11.90 -26.36
CA PHE A 34 12.03 -12.02 -25.16
C PHE A 34 11.48 -13.10 -24.24
N LYS A 35 12.32 -13.99 -23.72
CA LYS A 35 11.93 -14.98 -22.73
C LYS A 35 12.09 -14.40 -21.32
N LEU A 36 11.12 -14.66 -20.44
CA LEU A 36 11.25 -14.38 -19.02
C LEU A 36 12.11 -15.45 -18.33
N ILE A 37 12.86 -15.03 -17.32
CA ILE A 37 13.72 -15.88 -16.50
C ILE A 37 12.98 -16.18 -15.19
N LYS A 38 12.87 -17.44 -14.82
CA LYS A 38 12.38 -17.84 -13.50
C LYS A 38 13.42 -17.46 -12.45
N VAL A 39 12.98 -16.75 -11.41
CA VAL A 39 13.83 -16.27 -10.31
C VAL A 39 13.45 -16.85 -8.96
N TYR A 40 12.23 -17.35 -8.82
CA TYR A 40 11.73 -17.93 -7.58
C TYR A 40 10.82 -19.15 -7.89
N PRO A 41 10.88 -20.24 -7.10
CA PRO A 41 11.69 -20.45 -5.89
C PRO A 41 13.17 -20.78 -6.18
N ASN A 42 13.53 -21.08 -7.40
CA ASN A 42 14.90 -21.28 -7.86
C ASN A 42 15.07 -20.70 -9.26
N GLU A 43 16.27 -20.29 -9.56
CA GLU A 43 16.58 -19.72 -10.86
C GLU A 43 16.57 -20.78 -11.96
N ASP A 44 15.91 -20.47 -13.08
CA ASP A 44 15.87 -21.28 -14.28
C ASP A 44 15.70 -20.37 -15.51
N ILE A 45 16.58 -20.49 -16.48
CA ILE A 45 16.58 -19.68 -17.71
C ILE A 45 15.55 -20.23 -18.71
N GLU A 46 15.28 -21.53 -18.65
CA GLU A 46 14.32 -22.22 -19.52
C GLU A 46 13.30 -23.02 -18.70
N PRO A 47 12.42 -22.32 -17.95
CA PRO A 47 11.45 -23.00 -17.12
C PRO A 47 10.45 -23.79 -17.99
N PRO A 48 9.93 -24.94 -17.51
CA PRO A 48 8.94 -25.74 -18.23
C PRO A 48 7.67 -24.98 -18.59
N GLU A 49 7.24 -24.07 -17.69
CA GLU A 49 6.13 -23.14 -17.92
C GLU A 49 6.70 -21.78 -18.30
N SER A 50 7.14 -21.66 -19.55
CA SER A 50 7.85 -20.50 -20.07
C SER A 50 6.91 -19.36 -20.52
N THR A 51 7.46 -18.15 -20.57
CA THR A 51 6.79 -16.98 -21.12
C THR A 51 7.65 -16.31 -22.17
N THR A 52 7.04 -15.97 -23.30
CA THR A 52 7.67 -15.15 -24.34
C THR A 52 6.92 -13.84 -24.47
N ILE A 53 7.65 -12.74 -24.51
CA ILE A 53 7.14 -11.37 -24.55
C ILE A 53 7.57 -10.69 -25.84
N TRP A 54 6.65 -9.97 -26.47
CA TRP A 54 6.92 -9.05 -27.57
C TRP A 54 6.52 -7.63 -27.18
N ILE A 55 7.35 -6.66 -27.53
CA ILE A 55 7.13 -5.26 -27.20
C ILE A 55 7.20 -4.45 -28.51
N GLY A 56 6.18 -3.66 -28.76
CA GLY A 56 6.07 -2.78 -29.91
C GLY A 56 5.36 -1.48 -29.51
N TYR A 57 5.34 -0.50 -30.41
CA TYR A 57 4.61 0.73 -30.18
C TYR A 57 4.12 1.34 -31.51
N SER A 58 3.07 2.15 -31.41
CA SER A 58 2.57 2.98 -32.49
C SER A 58 2.73 4.47 -32.14
N GLN A 59 2.08 5.33 -32.91
CA GLN A 59 2.07 6.74 -32.59
C GLN A 59 1.29 7.09 -31.31
N ASP A 60 0.37 6.23 -30.86
CA ASP A 60 -0.59 6.51 -29.79
C ASP A 60 -0.54 5.51 -28.62
N ALA A 61 0.13 4.35 -28.78
CA ALA A 61 0.13 3.32 -27.75
C ALA A 61 1.42 2.48 -27.71
N LEU A 62 1.71 1.95 -26.50
CA LEU A 62 2.68 0.88 -26.26
C LEU A 62 1.95 -0.45 -26.24
N TYR A 63 2.48 -1.46 -26.94
CA TYR A 63 1.97 -2.83 -27.02
C TYR A 63 2.90 -3.80 -26.31
N VAL A 64 2.32 -4.66 -25.49
CA VAL A 64 3.02 -5.80 -24.88
C VAL A 64 2.19 -7.05 -25.13
N PHE A 65 2.72 -7.99 -25.90
CA PHE A 65 2.10 -9.29 -26.09
C PHE A 65 2.83 -10.34 -25.28
N ALA A 66 2.11 -11.16 -24.54
CA ALA A 66 2.63 -12.24 -23.72
C ALA A 66 2.04 -13.58 -24.17
N ARG A 67 2.91 -14.54 -24.44
CA ARG A 67 2.54 -15.93 -24.67
C ARG A 67 3.00 -16.78 -23.50
N ASN A 68 2.05 -17.36 -22.80
CA ASN A 68 2.26 -18.09 -21.55
C ASN A 68 2.00 -19.57 -21.74
N TYR A 69 3.06 -20.37 -21.69
CA TYR A 69 2.94 -21.82 -21.69
C TYR A 69 2.72 -22.28 -20.25
N GLN A 70 1.57 -22.93 -19.99
CA GLN A 70 1.19 -23.34 -18.64
C GLN A 70 0.15 -24.45 -18.66
N LYS A 71 0.30 -25.41 -17.75
CA LYS A 71 -0.71 -26.46 -17.51
C LYS A 71 -1.54 -26.12 -16.28
N GLY A 72 -2.85 -25.92 -16.49
CA GLY A 72 -3.77 -25.67 -15.37
C GLY A 72 -3.72 -24.22 -14.87
N ILE A 73 -4.41 -23.34 -15.59
CA ILE A 73 -4.56 -21.91 -15.28
C ILE A 73 -5.35 -21.74 -13.98
N GLN A 74 -4.85 -20.90 -13.07
CA GLN A 74 -5.50 -20.52 -11.82
C GLN A 74 -5.83 -19.02 -11.84
N ALA A 75 -7.10 -18.68 -12.04
CA ALA A 75 -7.59 -17.33 -11.94
C ALA A 75 -9.02 -17.33 -11.43
N SER A 76 -9.32 -16.46 -10.47
CA SER A 76 -10.61 -16.38 -9.80
C SER A 76 -11.11 -14.96 -9.63
N THR A 77 -10.22 -13.99 -9.57
CA THR A 77 -10.54 -12.59 -9.36
C THR A 77 -11.17 -11.99 -10.59
N ARG A 78 -12.35 -11.36 -10.44
CA ARG A 78 -13.11 -10.71 -11.52
C ARG A 78 -13.32 -9.21 -11.28
N LYS A 79 -13.15 -8.76 -10.03
CA LYS A 79 -13.30 -7.35 -9.69
C LYS A 79 -12.04 -6.59 -10.12
N ARG A 80 -12.21 -5.48 -10.86
CA ARG A 80 -11.15 -4.54 -11.19
C ARG A 80 -10.53 -3.97 -9.91
N ASP A 81 -9.24 -3.70 -9.93
CA ASP A 81 -8.44 -3.08 -8.88
C ASP A 81 -8.49 -3.82 -7.53
N SER A 82 -8.77 -5.13 -7.58
CA SER A 82 -8.74 -5.99 -6.40
C SER A 82 -7.34 -6.54 -6.16
N GLU A 83 -6.82 -6.37 -4.94
CA GLU A 83 -5.56 -6.98 -4.51
C GLU A 83 -5.60 -8.53 -4.56
N ASN A 84 -6.79 -9.11 -4.60
CA ASN A 84 -6.96 -10.57 -4.71
C ASN A 84 -6.38 -11.15 -6.00
N ILE A 85 -6.13 -10.31 -7.02
CA ILE A 85 -5.45 -10.72 -8.26
C ILE A 85 -4.05 -11.28 -7.99
N MET A 86 -3.41 -10.89 -6.88
CA MET A 86 -2.10 -11.41 -6.46
C MET A 86 -2.12 -12.92 -6.14
N ALA A 87 -3.29 -13.48 -5.95
CA ALA A 87 -3.50 -14.90 -5.69
C ALA A 87 -3.75 -15.75 -6.95
N ASP A 88 -4.00 -15.10 -8.06
CA ASP A 88 -4.20 -15.72 -9.37
C ASP A 88 -2.87 -15.88 -10.11
N ASP A 89 -2.90 -16.57 -11.24
CA ASP A 89 -1.88 -16.40 -12.27
C ASP A 89 -2.00 -14.96 -12.78
N TRP A 90 -0.89 -14.23 -12.91
CA TRP A 90 -0.93 -12.86 -13.41
C TRP A 90 0.34 -12.46 -14.16
N ILE A 91 0.20 -11.42 -14.96
CA ILE A 91 1.30 -10.63 -15.51
C ILE A 91 1.19 -9.22 -14.97
N LEU A 92 2.33 -8.63 -14.67
CA LEU A 92 2.48 -7.25 -14.22
C LEU A 92 3.56 -6.58 -15.07
N VAL A 93 3.18 -5.51 -15.75
CA VAL A 93 4.07 -4.68 -16.57
C VAL A 93 4.33 -3.37 -15.87
N TYR A 94 5.58 -3.04 -15.62
CA TYR A 94 6.03 -1.77 -15.07
C TYR A 94 6.58 -0.90 -16.18
N VAL A 95 6.21 0.37 -16.19
CA VAL A 95 6.76 1.35 -17.14
C VAL A 95 7.18 2.61 -16.38
N ASP A 96 8.49 2.79 -16.21
CA ASP A 96 9.07 4.05 -15.70
C ASP A 96 9.23 5.02 -16.86
N THR A 97 8.20 5.80 -17.11
CA THR A 97 8.11 6.77 -18.21
C THR A 97 9.00 8.00 -18.03
N GLN A 98 9.53 8.20 -16.83
CA GLN A 98 10.45 9.28 -16.51
C GLN A 98 11.92 8.83 -16.58
N GLY A 99 12.17 7.52 -16.63
CA GLY A 99 13.51 6.92 -16.66
C GLY A 99 14.36 7.19 -15.42
N ARG A 100 13.71 7.39 -14.24
CA ARG A 100 14.39 7.77 -13.00
C ARG A 100 14.62 6.63 -12.02
N GLY A 101 13.90 5.53 -12.18
CA GLY A 101 13.91 4.42 -11.24
C GLY A 101 13.27 4.75 -9.89
N ASN A 102 12.40 5.75 -9.81
CA ASN A 102 11.75 6.17 -8.58
C ASN A 102 10.28 5.76 -8.50
N GLU A 103 9.65 5.69 -9.64
CA GLU A 103 8.24 5.29 -9.78
C GLU A 103 8.02 4.66 -11.16
N ALA A 104 7.03 3.78 -11.25
CA ALA A 104 6.59 3.17 -12.49
C ALA A 104 5.07 3.04 -12.51
N TYR A 105 4.47 3.26 -13.66
CA TYR A 105 3.09 2.85 -13.93
C TYR A 105 3.03 1.34 -14.03
N CYS A 106 2.08 0.73 -13.34
CA CYS A 106 1.92 -0.70 -13.22
C CYS A 106 0.58 -1.13 -13.82
N PHE A 107 0.64 -2.15 -14.67
CA PHE A 107 -0.51 -2.72 -15.38
C PHE A 107 -0.54 -4.21 -15.10
N GLN A 108 -1.44 -4.64 -14.22
CA GLN A 108 -1.57 -6.03 -13.80
C GLN A 108 -2.86 -6.63 -14.36
N PHE A 109 -2.76 -7.86 -14.84
CA PHE A 109 -3.92 -8.60 -15.35
C PHE A 109 -3.76 -10.11 -15.17
N ASN A 110 -4.90 -10.80 -15.07
CA ASN A 110 -4.97 -12.23 -14.93
C ASN A 110 -5.54 -12.91 -16.20
N PRO A 111 -5.55 -14.25 -16.30
CA PRO A 111 -6.12 -14.99 -17.43
C PRO A 111 -7.62 -14.81 -17.68
N LEU A 112 -8.35 -14.14 -16.80
CA LEU A 112 -9.75 -13.76 -16.99
C LEU A 112 -9.92 -12.36 -17.60
N GLY A 113 -8.80 -11.64 -17.85
CA GLY A 113 -8.80 -10.26 -18.32
C GLY A 113 -9.14 -9.25 -17.23
N THR A 114 -9.13 -9.66 -15.96
CA THR A 114 -9.29 -8.73 -14.83
C THR A 114 -8.08 -7.84 -14.73
N LYS A 115 -8.31 -6.54 -14.58
CA LYS A 115 -7.30 -5.48 -14.57
C LYS A 115 -7.09 -4.92 -13.18
N ARG A 116 -5.85 -4.56 -12.86
CA ARG A 116 -5.47 -3.71 -11.74
C ARG A 116 -4.35 -2.79 -12.19
N ASP A 117 -4.46 -1.51 -11.91
CA ASP A 117 -3.43 -0.54 -12.20
C ASP A 117 -3.11 0.30 -10.97
N PHE A 118 -1.87 0.74 -10.87
CA PHE A 118 -1.36 1.53 -9.78
C PHE A 118 -0.02 2.18 -10.16
N ILE A 119 0.46 3.12 -9.36
CA ILE A 119 1.85 3.59 -9.47
C ILE A 119 2.65 2.95 -8.34
N LEU A 120 3.70 2.22 -8.71
CA LEU A 120 4.69 1.68 -7.78
C LEU A 120 5.75 2.74 -7.52
N THR A 121 6.00 3.05 -6.26
CA THR A 121 7.13 3.89 -5.86
C THR A 121 8.32 3.03 -5.43
N GLU A 122 9.52 3.54 -5.58
CA GLU A 122 10.75 2.83 -5.23
C GLU A 122 10.87 2.51 -3.71
N GLY A 123 9.97 2.87 -2.91
CA GLY A 123 9.86 2.45 -1.51
C GLY A 123 9.04 1.16 -1.31
N GLY A 124 8.45 0.63 -2.39
CA GLY A 124 7.53 -0.50 -2.36
C GLY A 124 6.11 -0.12 -1.95
N SER A 125 5.77 1.19 -1.98
CA SER A 125 4.41 1.66 -1.76
C SER A 125 3.68 1.78 -3.09
N ASN A 126 2.43 1.32 -3.11
CA ASN A 126 1.55 1.45 -4.26
C ASN A 126 0.61 2.65 -4.08
N VAL A 127 0.39 3.40 -5.16
CA VAL A 127 -0.65 4.41 -5.27
C VAL A 127 -1.78 3.80 -6.09
N GLU A 128 -2.72 3.15 -5.40
CA GLU A 128 -3.80 2.33 -5.99
C GLU A 128 -4.90 3.18 -6.63
N GLU A 129 -4.95 4.47 -6.33
CA GLU A 129 -5.97 5.38 -6.82
C GLU A 129 -5.71 5.90 -8.23
N TRP A 130 -4.54 5.57 -8.80
CA TRP A 130 -4.27 5.90 -10.20
C TRP A 130 -5.06 4.97 -11.12
N ASP A 131 -5.77 5.55 -12.09
CA ASP A 131 -6.61 4.85 -13.06
C ASP A 131 -6.19 5.29 -14.46
N GLY A 132 -5.63 4.37 -15.25
CA GLY A 132 -5.13 4.59 -16.59
C GLY A 132 -6.12 4.14 -17.68
N ASP A 133 -6.03 4.75 -18.85
CA ASP A 133 -6.73 4.29 -20.06
C ASP A 133 -5.88 3.24 -20.77
N TRP A 134 -6.20 1.98 -20.51
CA TRP A 134 -5.55 0.82 -21.11
C TRP A 134 -6.51 -0.35 -21.21
N TYR A 135 -6.22 -1.28 -22.09
CA TYR A 135 -6.97 -2.52 -22.16
C TYR A 135 -6.07 -3.74 -22.29
N VAL A 136 -6.62 -4.89 -21.99
CA VAL A 136 -6.00 -6.19 -22.21
C VAL A 136 -6.99 -7.12 -22.88
N ASP A 137 -6.55 -7.77 -23.96
CA ASP A 137 -7.27 -8.87 -24.61
C ASP A 137 -6.58 -10.18 -24.24
N VAL A 138 -7.31 -11.09 -23.58
CA VAL A 138 -6.80 -12.37 -23.09
C VAL A 138 -7.50 -13.51 -23.79
N LYS A 139 -6.69 -14.47 -24.27
CA LYS A 139 -7.18 -15.65 -24.95
C LYS A 139 -6.59 -16.91 -24.32
N ASN A 140 -7.44 -17.75 -23.77
CA ASN A 140 -7.05 -19.08 -23.33
C ASN A 140 -6.83 -20.00 -24.54
N THR A 141 -5.76 -20.80 -24.51
CA THR A 141 -5.30 -21.67 -25.57
C THR A 141 -5.05 -23.08 -25.04
N GLU A 142 -4.81 -24.04 -25.91
CA GLU A 142 -4.47 -25.42 -25.51
C GLU A 142 -3.14 -25.53 -24.77
N TYR A 143 -2.20 -24.61 -25.06
CA TYR A 143 -0.88 -24.57 -24.40
C TYR A 143 -0.82 -23.70 -23.14
N GLY A 144 -1.86 -22.92 -22.86
CA GLY A 144 -1.89 -21.96 -21.76
C GLY A 144 -2.76 -20.75 -22.08
N TRP A 145 -2.18 -19.55 -22.13
CA TRP A 145 -2.92 -18.33 -22.44
C TRP A 145 -2.06 -17.25 -23.09
N ASP A 146 -2.63 -16.50 -23.99
CA ASP A 146 -2.04 -15.35 -24.65
C ASP A 146 -2.72 -14.07 -24.13
N ALA A 147 -1.97 -12.97 -24.05
CA ALA A 147 -2.51 -11.67 -23.70
C ALA A 147 -1.87 -10.55 -24.50
N LEU A 148 -2.68 -9.62 -24.97
CA LEU A 148 -2.26 -8.36 -25.58
C LEU A 148 -2.64 -7.21 -24.66
N LEU A 149 -1.64 -6.54 -24.09
CA LEU A 149 -1.78 -5.30 -23.33
C LEU A 149 -1.53 -4.11 -24.24
N VAL A 150 -2.44 -3.13 -24.19
CA VAL A 150 -2.35 -1.86 -24.92
C VAL A 150 -2.43 -0.71 -23.92
N ILE A 151 -1.37 0.09 -23.86
CA ILE A 151 -1.24 1.26 -23.00
C ILE A 151 -1.25 2.51 -23.85
N HIS A 152 -2.30 3.32 -23.75
CA HIS A 152 -2.39 4.58 -24.48
C HIS A 152 -1.48 5.65 -23.88
N PHE A 153 -0.65 6.28 -24.72
CA PHE A 153 0.28 7.32 -24.25
C PHE A 153 -0.42 8.54 -23.63
N LYS A 154 -1.65 8.83 -24.04
CA LYS A 154 -2.47 9.90 -23.43
C LYS A 154 -2.79 9.68 -21.95
N SER A 155 -2.75 8.42 -21.45
CA SER A 155 -3.11 8.09 -20.07
C SER A 155 -1.93 8.15 -19.10
N ILE A 156 -0.70 8.25 -19.61
CA ILE A 156 0.52 8.27 -18.82
C ILE A 156 1.32 9.55 -19.06
N SER A 157 1.83 10.14 -17.99
CA SER A 157 2.79 11.25 -18.11
C SER A 157 4.18 10.72 -18.39
N PHE A 158 4.88 11.29 -19.34
CA PHE A 158 6.21 10.81 -19.68
C PHE A 158 7.20 11.90 -20.09
N ALA A 159 8.49 11.59 -19.96
CA ALA A 159 9.57 12.40 -20.50
C ALA A 159 10.09 11.79 -21.81
N LYS A 160 10.56 12.65 -22.74
CA LYS A 160 11.29 12.23 -23.95
C LYS A 160 12.71 11.79 -23.59
N THR A 161 12.83 10.63 -22.96
CA THR A 161 14.08 10.02 -22.49
C THR A 161 13.95 8.50 -22.59
N ASP A 162 15.03 7.75 -22.38
CA ASP A 162 14.93 6.30 -22.24
C ASP A 162 14.03 5.98 -21.05
N TRP A 163 12.98 5.19 -21.27
CA TRP A 163 12.10 4.70 -20.22
C TRP A 163 12.69 3.49 -19.53
N GLY A 164 12.06 3.06 -18.45
CA GLY A 164 12.31 1.77 -17.85
C GLY A 164 11.14 0.82 -18.12
N ILE A 165 11.43 -0.49 -18.29
CA ILE A 165 10.41 -1.52 -18.40
C ILE A 165 10.81 -2.77 -17.62
N GLN A 166 9.85 -3.35 -16.89
CA GLN A 166 9.93 -4.69 -16.31
C GLN A 166 8.65 -5.45 -16.57
N ILE A 167 8.75 -6.73 -16.71
CA ILE A 167 7.60 -7.62 -16.83
C ILE A 167 7.80 -8.76 -15.86
N GLU A 168 6.80 -8.97 -15.03
CA GLU A 168 6.73 -10.05 -14.05
C GLU A 168 5.56 -10.97 -14.39
N ARG A 169 5.78 -12.25 -14.29
CA ARG A 169 4.74 -13.27 -14.34
C ARG A 169 4.76 -14.10 -13.07
N TYR A 170 3.61 -14.28 -12.47
CA TYR A 170 3.41 -15.18 -11.35
C TYR A 170 2.54 -16.36 -11.77
N ILE A 171 2.94 -17.58 -11.35
CA ILE A 171 2.23 -18.82 -11.55
C ILE A 171 1.78 -19.34 -10.18
N ALA A 172 0.50 -19.18 -9.88
CA ALA A 172 -0.05 -19.43 -8.55
C ALA A 172 0.13 -20.88 -8.08
N LYS A 173 -0.05 -21.85 -8.98
CA LYS A 173 0.04 -23.27 -8.67
C LYS A 173 1.42 -23.69 -8.16
N SER A 174 2.48 -23.14 -8.73
CA SER A 174 3.88 -23.46 -8.37
C SER A 174 4.53 -22.39 -7.51
N THR A 175 3.82 -21.30 -7.23
CA THR A 175 4.37 -20.08 -6.59
C THR A 175 5.62 -19.56 -7.30
N GLU A 176 5.64 -19.72 -8.62
CA GLU A 176 6.77 -19.37 -9.45
C GLU A 176 6.70 -17.91 -9.87
N LEU A 177 7.84 -17.21 -9.82
CA LEU A 177 7.99 -15.86 -10.34
C LEU A 177 9.00 -15.82 -11.47
N GLN A 178 8.61 -15.25 -12.60
CA GLN A 178 9.45 -15.02 -13.76
C GLN A 178 9.58 -13.52 -14.03
N LEU A 179 10.78 -13.06 -14.40
CA LEU A 179 11.11 -11.66 -14.64
C LEU A 179 11.74 -11.47 -16.01
N LEU A 180 11.48 -10.32 -16.65
CA LEU A 180 12.18 -9.90 -17.87
C LEU A 180 13.66 -9.61 -17.57
N VAL A 181 13.93 -8.90 -16.48
CA VAL A 181 15.27 -8.65 -15.95
C VAL A 181 15.35 -9.17 -14.53
N LYS A 182 16.40 -9.90 -14.23
CA LYS A 182 16.62 -10.39 -12.87
C LYS A 182 16.89 -9.22 -11.93
N LEU A 183 15.96 -9.02 -11.01
CA LEU A 183 16.07 -8.04 -9.91
C LEU A 183 16.29 -8.78 -8.58
N PRO A 184 16.89 -8.11 -7.58
CA PRO A 184 17.07 -8.69 -6.25
C PRO A 184 15.78 -9.06 -5.53
N SER A 185 14.72 -8.29 -5.77
CA SER A 185 13.37 -8.52 -5.23
C SER A 185 12.33 -8.14 -6.29
N PHE A 186 11.09 -8.61 -6.10
CA PHE A 186 9.96 -8.15 -6.92
C PHE A 186 9.47 -6.76 -6.47
N GLN A 187 8.65 -6.11 -7.30
CA GLN A 187 8.14 -4.75 -7.05
C GLN A 187 9.26 -3.73 -6.79
N GLN A 188 10.27 -3.74 -7.63
CA GLN A 188 11.39 -2.82 -7.59
C GLN A 188 11.48 -2.07 -8.92
N VAL A 189 11.62 -0.74 -8.86
CA VAL A 189 11.73 0.11 -10.06
C VAL A 189 13.18 0.31 -10.49
N LYS A 190 14.11 0.37 -9.54
CA LYS A 190 15.54 0.50 -9.86
C LYS A 190 16.11 -0.78 -10.46
N GLY A 191 16.83 -0.64 -11.55
CA GLY A 191 17.52 -1.77 -12.21
C GLY A 191 16.71 -2.47 -13.30
N ILE A 192 15.51 -1.99 -13.64
CA ILE A 192 14.69 -2.51 -14.75
C ILE A 192 15.34 -2.20 -16.11
N ALA A 193 14.92 -2.90 -17.16
CA ALA A 193 15.45 -2.73 -18.51
C ALA A 193 15.21 -1.30 -19.04
N ALA A 194 16.16 -0.79 -19.83
CA ALA A 194 15.95 0.45 -20.55
C ALA A 194 15.09 0.20 -21.79
N LEU A 195 14.01 0.96 -21.97
CA LEU A 195 13.12 0.94 -23.13
C LEU A 195 13.36 2.19 -23.97
N LYS A 196 13.88 2.01 -25.18
CA LYS A 196 14.21 3.11 -26.08
C LYS A 196 13.14 3.29 -27.13
N LEU A 197 12.39 4.37 -27.04
CA LEU A 197 11.36 4.78 -27.99
C LEU A 197 11.88 5.92 -28.88
N ASP A 198 11.44 5.93 -30.15
CA ASP A 198 11.66 7.08 -31.02
C ASP A 198 10.49 8.06 -30.85
N PHE A 199 10.67 9.06 -30.00
CA PHE A 199 9.64 10.05 -29.67
C PHE A 199 9.24 10.95 -30.84
N ASN A 200 9.98 10.96 -31.95
CA ASN A 200 9.57 11.68 -33.15
C ASN A 200 8.40 10.98 -33.87
N LYS A 201 8.18 9.70 -33.59
CA LYS A 201 7.09 8.89 -34.15
C LYS A 201 5.85 8.84 -33.23
N ILE A 202 5.97 9.32 -31.99
CA ILE A 202 4.88 9.34 -31.04
C ILE A 202 4.13 10.67 -31.18
N PHE A 203 2.89 10.59 -31.63
CA PHE A 203 2.03 11.76 -31.78
C PHE A 203 1.12 11.83 -30.55
N ILE A 204 1.33 12.82 -29.71
CA ILE A 204 0.42 13.14 -28.62
C ILE A 204 -0.36 14.36 -29.12
N GLU A 205 -1.63 14.17 -29.42
CA GLU A 205 -2.55 15.28 -29.36
C GLU A 205 -2.39 15.92 -27.98
N SER A 206 -2.19 17.24 -27.97
CA SER A 206 -1.91 18.10 -26.81
C SER A 206 -2.36 17.52 -25.47
N ALA A 207 -1.55 17.71 -24.42
CA ALA A 207 -1.79 17.24 -23.04
C ALA A 207 -3.28 17.08 -22.75
N SER A 208 -3.72 15.87 -22.39
CA SER A 208 -5.12 15.64 -22.08
C SER A 208 -5.45 16.41 -20.79
N TYR A 209 -6.17 17.51 -20.95
CA TYR A 209 -6.73 18.25 -19.83
C TYR A 209 -8.07 17.63 -19.46
N SER A 210 -8.30 17.44 -18.17
CA SER A 210 -9.58 17.01 -17.64
C SER A 210 -10.07 18.01 -16.61
N LEU A 211 -11.32 18.39 -16.69
CA LEU A 211 -12.01 19.16 -15.67
C LEU A 211 -13.22 18.36 -15.19
N ILE A 212 -13.11 17.79 -14.02
CA ILE A 212 -14.09 16.87 -13.45
C ILE A 212 -14.74 17.51 -12.23
N PRO A 213 -15.92 18.13 -12.34
CA PRO A 213 -16.74 18.44 -11.18
C PRO A 213 -17.27 17.13 -10.59
N ILE A 214 -17.08 16.97 -9.29
CA ILE A 214 -17.58 15.83 -8.52
C ILE A 214 -18.52 16.38 -7.47
N VAL A 215 -19.75 15.87 -7.45
CA VAL A 215 -20.76 16.19 -6.43
C VAL A 215 -21.03 14.94 -5.61
N GLU A 216 -21.11 15.12 -4.31
CA GLU A 216 -21.42 14.08 -3.36
C GLU A 216 -22.66 14.50 -2.56
N LEU A 217 -23.65 13.61 -2.51
CA LEU A 217 -24.85 13.79 -1.70
C LEU A 217 -24.94 12.61 -0.73
N ARG A 218 -25.22 12.93 0.52
CA ARG A 218 -25.31 11.92 1.57
C ARG A 218 -26.50 12.20 2.49
N VAL A 219 -27.28 11.17 2.74
CA VAL A 219 -28.36 11.17 3.72
C VAL A 219 -27.99 10.16 4.79
N GLU A 220 -28.04 10.58 6.04
CA GLU A 220 -27.79 9.72 7.19
C GLU A 220 -28.99 9.77 8.13
N LYS A 221 -29.38 8.59 8.58
CA LYS A 221 -30.25 8.41 9.74
C LYS A 221 -29.41 7.81 10.87
N GLU A 222 -29.39 8.45 12.01
CA GLU A 222 -28.58 8.05 13.16
C GLU A 222 -29.49 7.99 14.41
N HIS A 223 -29.41 6.87 15.14
CA HIS A 223 -30.09 6.65 16.39
C HIS A 223 -29.06 6.25 17.45
N SER A 224 -29.05 6.92 18.58
CA SER A 224 -28.15 6.62 19.69
C SER A 224 -28.92 6.40 20.97
N GLY A 225 -28.94 5.14 21.47
CA GLY A 225 -29.49 4.74 22.76
C GLY A 225 -30.97 5.11 22.98
N GLU A 226 -31.23 5.91 24.03
CA GLU A 226 -32.58 6.40 24.39
C GLU A 226 -32.97 7.71 23.69
N GLY A 227 -32.15 8.16 22.71
CA GLY A 227 -32.33 9.45 22.01
C GLY A 227 -33.34 9.37 20.87
N GLU A 228 -33.66 10.54 20.31
CA GLU A 228 -34.47 10.67 19.10
C GLU A 228 -33.64 10.32 17.85
N ASP A 229 -34.34 9.94 16.77
CA ASP A 229 -33.75 9.74 15.46
C ASP A 229 -33.21 11.07 14.90
N ASN A 230 -31.95 11.12 14.57
CA ASN A 230 -31.34 12.28 13.93
C ASN A 230 -31.17 12.01 12.42
N PHE A 231 -31.59 12.98 11.61
CA PHE A 231 -31.42 12.94 10.17
C PHE A 231 -30.42 14.02 9.75
N TYR A 232 -29.40 13.62 9.02
CA TYR A 232 -28.41 14.53 8.49
C TYR A 232 -28.43 14.45 6.96
N PHE A 233 -28.54 15.63 6.34
CA PHE A 233 -28.27 15.79 4.94
C PHE A 233 -26.91 16.49 4.79
N ARG A 234 -26.01 15.83 4.09
CA ARG A 234 -24.66 16.36 3.83
C ARG A 234 -24.43 16.43 2.33
N TYR A 235 -23.73 17.46 1.91
CA TYR A 235 -23.31 17.59 0.52
C TYR A 235 -21.86 18.00 0.48
N GLY A 236 -21.17 17.57 -0.57
CA GLY A 236 -19.81 17.94 -0.89
C GLY A 236 -19.65 18.21 -2.37
N ALA A 237 -18.68 19.02 -2.71
CA ALA A 237 -18.33 19.30 -4.09
C ALA A 237 -16.82 19.39 -4.23
N THR A 238 -16.27 18.79 -5.29
CA THR A 238 -14.86 18.90 -5.66
C THR A 238 -14.77 19.28 -7.13
N ALA A 239 -13.99 20.32 -7.42
CA ALA A 239 -13.58 20.64 -8.78
C ALA A 239 -12.17 20.09 -8.99
N ARG A 240 -12.04 19.10 -9.86
CA ARG A 240 -10.78 18.41 -10.16
C ARG A 240 -10.28 18.82 -11.52
N PHE A 241 -9.11 19.38 -11.58
CA PHE A 241 -8.37 19.66 -12.80
C PHE A 241 -7.16 18.73 -12.89
N LYS A 242 -7.03 18.03 -14.03
CA LYS A 242 -5.87 17.18 -14.33
C LYS A 242 -5.19 17.65 -15.61
N GLU A 243 -3.88 17.60 -15.64
CA GLU A 243 -3.06 17.72 -16.83
C GLU A 243 -2.26 16.42 -17.02
N GLY A 244 -2.72 15.58 -17.93
CA GLY A 244 -2.21 14.23 -18.06
C GLY A 244 -2.34 13.44 -16.78
N SER A 245 -1.35 12.61 -16.46
CA SER A 245 -1.25 11.88 -15.18
C SER A 245 -0.27 12.53 -14.18
N GLY A 246 0.38 13.63 -14.60
CA GLY A 246 1.46 14.26 -13.84
C GLY A 246 1.04 15.39 -12.91
N THR A 247 -0.03 16.13 -13.25
CA THR A 247 -0.46 17.30 -12.48
C THR A 247 -1.92 17.20 -12.10
N LEU A 248 -2.23 17.52 -10.85
CA LEU A 248 -3.60 17.56 -10.32
C LEU A 248 -3.80 18.77 -9.43
N LEU A 249 -4.95 19.42 -9.60
CA LEU A 249 -5.47 20.43 -8.70
C LEU A 249 -6.89 20.05 -8.28
N ASP A 250 -7.12 19.85 -6.98
CA ASP A 250 -8.45 19.65 -6.39
C ASP A 250 -8.82 20.86 -5.53
N LEU A 251 -9.98 21.42 -5.78
CA LEU A 251 -10.65 22.38 -4.92
C LEU A 251 -11.88 21.70 -4.34
N THR A 252 -11.94 21.56 -3.03
CA THR A 252 -13.04 20.82 -2.40
C THR A 252 -13.73 21.65 -1.33
N HIS A 253 -15.03 21.54 -1.26
CA HIS A 253 -15.88 22.10 -0.22
C HIS A 253 -16.69 20.98 0.41
N ARG A 254 -16.62 20.87 1.73
CA ARG A 254 -17.24 19.81 2.51
C ARG A 254 -17.04 18.44 1.86
N PRO A 255 -15.80 18.07 1.55
CA PRO A 255 -15.53 16.74 0.99
C PRO A 255 -16.09 15.69 1.95
N ASP A 256 -16.70 14.65 1.39
CA ASP A 256 -17.17 13.55 2.21
C ASP A 256 -15.97 12.75 2.73
N PHE A 257 -15.63 13.01 3.98
CA PHE A 257 -14.60 12.27 4.73
C PHE A 257 -15.18 11.12 5.54
N SER A 258 -16.46 10.83 5.37
CA SER A 258 -17.04 9.72 6.07
C SER A 258 -16.51 8.41 5.52
N ASP A 259 -15.85 7.68 6.39
CA ASP A 259 -15.53 6.29 6.15
C ASP A 259 -16.87 5.52 6.05
N VAL A 260 -17.26 5.15 4.85
CA VAL A 260 -18.33 4.19 4.66
C VAL A 260 -17.81 2.80 5.06
N GLU A 261 -16.50 2.56 4.89
CA GLU A 261 -15.84 1.32 5.30
C GLU A 261 -15.32 1.41 6.74
N VAL A 262 -15.79 0.51 7.59
CA VAL A 262 -15.27 0.35 8.95
C VAL A 262 -13.88 -0.28 8.91
N ASP A 263 -12.96 0.22 9.74
CA ASP A 263 -11.67 -0.42 9.91
C ASP A 263 -11.84 -1.77 10.62
N ILE A 264 -11.20 -2.83 10.11
CA ILE A 264 -11.17 -4.14 10.76
C ILE A 264 -10.45 -3.96 12.10
N GLU A 265 -11.13 -4.30 13.18
CA GLU A 265 -10.57 -4.11 14.50
C GLU A 265 -9.39 -5.07 14.73
N GLN A 266 -8.31 -4.53 15.32
CA GLN A 266 -7.14 -5.30 15.71
C GLN A 266 -6.97 -5.22 17.21
N ILE A 267 -6.70 -6.36 17.85
CA ILE A 267 -6.33 -6.39 19.25
C ILE A 267 -4.97 -5.70 19.39
N ASN A 268 -4.97 -4.64 20.16
CA ASN A 268 -3.78 -3.84 20.40
C ASN A 268 -2.98 -4.41 21.59
N LEU A 269 -1.97 -5.21 21.29
CA LEU A 269 -0.98 -5.64 22.28
C LEU A 269 0.09 -4.55 22.54
N GLU A 270 0.13 -3.48 21.76
CA GLU A 270 0.95 -2.30 21.98
C GLU A 270 0.12 -1.23 22.69
N ARG A 271 0.69 -0.49 23.62
CA ARG A 271 -0.02 0.63 24.27
C ARG A 271 -0.14 1.88 23.42
N LEU A 272 0.45 1.89 22.24
CA LEU A 272 0.30 2.98 21.28
C LEU A 272 -1.00 2.79 20.50
N PRO A 273 -1.72 3.87 20.15
CA PRO A 273 -2.91 3.77 19.33
C PRO A 273 -2.65 3.03 18.02
N VAL A 274 -3.58 2.17 17.62
CA VAL A 274 -3.51 1.47 16.32
C VAL A 274 -3.46 2.50 15.20
N ASN A 275 -2.50 2.36 14.31
CA ASN A 275 -2.36 3.24 13.16
C ASN A 275 -3.15 2.67 11.96
N TYR A 276 -4.39 3.12 11.78
CA TYR A 276 -5.19 2.77 10.61
C TYR A 276 -4.75 3.59 9.38
N PRO A 277 -4.73 2.98 8.18
CA PRO A 277 -4.37 3.67 6.95
C PRO A 277 -5.38 4.78 6.61
N GLU A 278 -4.94 5.80 5.88
CA GLU A 278 -5.83 6.83 5.32
C GLU A 278 -6.73 6.21 4.25
N LYS A 279 -8.02 6.50 4.27
CA LYS A 279 -9.02 5.99 3.32
C LYS A 279 -9.70 7.10 2.50
N ARG A 280 -9.50 8.36 2.89
CA ARG A 280 -10.18 9.50 2.25
C ARG A 280 -9.48 9.89 0.94
N PRO A 281 -10.16 9.83 -0.22
CA PRO A 281 -9.55 10.02 -1.54
C PRO A 281 -8.76 11.32 -1.70
N PHE A 282 -9.23 12.41 -1.09
CA PHE A 282 -8.55 13.70 -1.11
C PHE A 282 -7.12 13.62 -0.55
N PHE A 283 -6.90 12.82 0.50
CA PHE A 283 -5.59 12.70 1.15
C PHE A 283 -4.74 11.56 0.61
N ILE A 284 -5.34 10.54 0.00
CA ILE A 284 -4.62 9.36 -0.50
C ILE A 284 -3.85 9.70 -1.78
N GLU A 285 -4.52 10.29 -2.77
CA GLU A 285 -3.92 10.62 -4.05
C GLU A 285 -2.86 11.72 -3.89
N GLY A 286 -1.60 11.41 -4.24
CA GLY A 286 -0.43 12.29 -4.03
C GLY A 286 0.21 12.18 -2.65
N LYS A 287 -0.25 11.28 -1.75
CA LYS A 287 0.32 11.06 -0.42
C LYS A 287 1.81 10.68 -0.47
N ASP A 288 2.20 9.89 -1.44
CA ASP A 288 3.59 9.50 -1.67
C ASP A 288 4.52 10.71 -1.86
N LEU A 289 4.04 11.78 -2.52
CA LEU A 289 4.83 12.99 -2.76
C LEU A 289 5.08 13.80 -1.49
N ILE A 290 4.18 13.73 -0.49
CA ILE A 290 4.36 14.41 0.80
C ILE A 290 5.00 13.53 1.86
N SER A 291 5.18 12.22 1.60
CA SER A 291 5.77 11.27 2.54
C SER A 291 7.24 11.60 2.81
N THR A 292 7.59 11.75 4.08
CA THR A 292 8.94 11.98 4.58
C THR A 292 9.51 10.70 5.22
N PRO A 293 10.83 10.57 5.40
CA PRO A 293 11.45 9.38 6.04
C PRO A 293 10.89 9.01 7.41
N ILE A 294 10.34 9.97 8.12
CA ILE A 294 9.51 9.80 9.31
C ILE A 294 8.20 10.52 9.03
N GLU A 295 7.07 9.93 9.36
CA GLU A 295 5.76 10.53 9.13
C GLU A 295 5.60 11.81 9.96
N LEU A 296 5.83 12.97 9.33
CA LEU A 296 5.72 14.28 9.96
C LEU A 296 4.30 14.84 9.95
N VAL A 297 3.42 14.32 9.11
CA VAL A 297 2.00 14.66 9.04
C VAL A 297 1.18 13.40 8.94
N ARG A 298 0.20 13.27 9.82
CA ARG A 298 -0.85 12.27 9.77
C ARG A 298 -2.17 12.93 9.36
N THR A 299 -2.60 12.69 8.14
CA THR A 299 -3.82 13.31 7.60
C THR A 299 -5.08 12.91 8.36
N ARG A 300 -5.16 11.70 8.95
CA ARG A 300 -6.26 11.28 9.82
C ARG A 300 -6.47 12.16 11.08
N ASN A 301 -5.47 12.91 11.50
CA ASN A 301 -5.62 13.87 12.58
C ASN A 301 -6.38 15.16 12.15
N ILE A 302 -6.63 15.32 10.85
CA ILE A 302 -7.52 16.36 10.30
C ILE A 302 -8.91 15.72 10.22
N GLU A 303 -9.71 15.86 11.29
CA GLU A 303 -10.93 15.08 11.47
C GLU A 303 -12.16 15.68 10.81
N TYR A 304 -12.27 17.02 10.80
CA TYR A 304 -13.48 17.75 10.37
C TYR A 304 -13.18 18.81 9.31
N PRO A 305 -12.65 18.42 8.14
CA PRO A 305 -12.33 19.38 7.10
C PRO A 305 -13.59 19.94 6.44
N VAL A 306 -13.62 21.27 6.30
CA VAL A 306 -14.72 22.04 5.70
C VAL A 306 -14.42 22.41 4.27
N ALA A 307 -13.17 22.71 3.95
CA ALA A 307 -12.71 23.04 2.61
C ALA A 307 -11.25 22.63 2.44
N GLY A 308 -10.85 22.33 1.24
CA GLY A 308 -9.48 21.94 0.94
C GLY A 308 -9.04 22.33 -0.47
N LEU A 309 -7.76 22.61 -0.58
CA LEU A 309 -7.04 22.74 -1.83
C LEU A 309 -5.90 21.73 -1.80
N LYS A 310 -5.79 20.94 -2.84
CA LYS A 310 -4.68 20.01 -3.08
C LYS A 310 -4.10 20.30 -4.45
N PHE A 311 -2.80 20.43 -4.50
CA PHE A 311 -2.06 20.51 -5.76
C PHE A 311 -0.88 19.57 -5.72
N TYR A 312 -0.67 18.81 -6.77
CA TYR A 312 0.60 18.12 -6.98
C TYR A 312 1.02 18.11 -8.44
N THR A 313 2.33 17.97 -8.65
CA THR A 313 2.92 17.76 -9.96
C THR A 313 4.10 16.79 -9.87
N ARG A 314 4.18 15.87 -10.83
CA ARG A 314 5.25 14.89 -11.01
C ARG A 314 6.07 15.26 -12.22
N GLY A 315 7.18 15.93 -12.01
CA GLY A 315 8.08 16.31 -13.10
C GLY A 315 9.35 15.46 -13.15
N LYS A 316 10.09 15.51 -14.24
CA LYS A 316 11.29 14.69 -14.45
C LYS A 316 12.37 14.84 -13.36
N LYS A 317 12.61 16.03 -12.84
CA LYS A 317 13.57 16.29 -11.76
C LYS A 317 12.93 16.84 -10.51
N LEU A 318 11.89 17.64 -10.68
CA LEU A 318 11.19 18.31 -9.59
C LEU A 318 9.79 17.73 -9.47
N SER A 319 9.43 17.25 -8.29
CA SER A 319 8.04 16.93 -7.94
C SER A 319 7.61 17.78 -6.74
N PHE A 320 6.35 18.14 -6.70
CA PHE A 320 5.78 18.95 -5.64
C PHE A 320 4.40 18.44 -5.27
N ALA A 321 4.08 18.47 -3.98
CA ALA A 321 2.70 18.33 -3.51
C ALA A 321 2.44 19.30 -2.36
N GLY A 322 1.24 19.87 -2.34
CA GLY A 322 0.80 20.77 -1.30
C GLY A 322 -0.69 20.62 -1.01
N TYR A 323 -1.02 20.71 0.27
CA TYR A 323 -2.37 20.61 0.80
C TYR A 323 -2.62 21.82 1.70
N PHE A 324 -3.77 22.44 1.54
CA PHE A 324 -4.28 23.47 2.42
C PHE A 324 -5.72 23.10 2.79
N VAL A 325 -5.98 22.95 4.08
CA VAL A 325 -7.27 22.48 4.57
C VAL A 325 -7.79 23.42 5.65
N LYS A 326 -9.04 23.82 5.52
CA LYS A 326 -9.81 24.45 6.60
C LYS A 326 -10.53 23.36 7.36
N ASP A 327 -10.16 23.14 8.61
CA ASP A 327 -10.75 22.17 9.53
C ASP A 327 -11.53 22.87 10.64
N SER A 328 -12.60 22.27 11.14
CA SER A 328 -13.43 22.87 12.18
C SER A 328 -12.73 22.96 13.53
N LEU A 329 -11.86 22.01 13.86
CA LEU A 329 -11.10 21.99 15.12
C LEU A 329 -9.74 22.67 14.97
N LEU A 330 -8.97 22.27 13.95
CA LEU A 330 -7.61 22.73 13.72
C LEU A 330 -7.55 24.06 12.96
N LYS A 331 -8.69 24.70 12.65
CA LYS A 331 -8.82 25.93 11.85
C LYS A 331 -8.19 25.78 10.46
N TYR A 332 -6.92 26.09 10.31
CA TYR A 332 -6.20 25.99 9.04
C TYR A 332 -4.98 25.09 9.20
N VAL A 333 -4.87 24.11 8.31
CA VAL A 333 -3.76 23.16 8.23
C VAL A 333 -3.18 23.25 6.83
N GLY A 334 -1.88 23.52 6.73
CA GLY A 334 -1.16 23.51 5.47
C GLY A 334 0.08 22.65 5.57
N PHE A 335 0.35 21.84 4.54
CA PHE A 335 1.60 21.09 4.44
C PHE A 335 1.98 20.90 2.98
N SER A 336 3.26 20.95 2.70
CA SER A 336 3.77 20.72 1.35
C SER A 336 5.17 20.10 1.35
N ARG A 337 5.51 19.46 0.25
CA ARG A 337 6.85 18.92 0.00
C ARG A 337 7.24 19.13 -1.45
N ALA A 338 8.47 19.56 -1.64
CA ALA A 338 9.15 19.55 -2.92
C ALA A 338 10.30 18.54 -2.89
N THR A 339 10.45 17.74 -3.93
CA THR A 339 11.57 16.81 -4.07
C THR A 339 12.31 17.07 -5.36
N TYR A 340 13.63 17.03 -5.30
CA TYR A 340 14.50 17.16 -6.46
C TYR A 340 15.35 15.89 -6.61
N SER A 341 15.25 15.26 -7.77
CA SER A 341 16.07 14.09 -8.16
C SER A 341 17.27 14.57 -8.97
N PHE A 342 18.49 14.48 -8.41
CA PHE A 342 19.71 14.82 -9.13
C PHE A 342 20.02 13.79 -10.21
N GLU A 343 19.91 12.51 -9.83
CA GLU A 343 20.05 11.34 -10.70
C GLU A 343 19.11 10.24 -10.21
N LYS A 344 19.14 9.06 -10.88
CA LYS A 344 18.33 7.90 -10.49
C LYS A 344 18.48 7.46 -9.03
N ASN A 345 19.58 7.86 -8.37
CA ASN A 345 19.98 7.35 -7.07
C ASN A 345 20.01 8.38 -5.94
N PHE A 346 19.79 9.67 -6.23
CA PHE A 346 19.88 10.71 -5.21
C PHE A 346 18.70 11.67 -5.27
N ILE A 347 17.93 11.74 -4.17
CA ILE A 347 16.76 12.60 -4.00
C ILE A 347 16.97 13.48 -2.79
N LEU A 348 16.69 14.78 -2.95
CA LEU A 348 16.53 15.74 -1.85
C LEU A 348 15.09 16.16 -1.74
N GLY A 349 14.60 16.31 -0.50
CA GLY A 349 13.28 16.81 -0.19
C GLY A 349 13.32 18.00 0.73
N ILE A 350 12.40 18.93 0.53
CA ILE A 350 12.11 20.04 1.46
C ILE A 350 10.62 19.95 1.79
N PHE A 351 10.31 19.93 3.07
CA PHE A 351 8.95 19.80 3.58
C PHE A 351 8.63 20.95 4.53
N ASN A 352 7.39 21.41 4.50
CA ASN A 352 6.85 22.31 5.52
C ASN A 352 5.45 21.86 5.96
N ALA A 353 5.09 22.20 7.20
CA ALA A 353 3.75 22.02 7.73
C ALA A 353 3.42 23.14 8.71
N SER A 354 2.15 23.55 8.75
CA SER A 354 1.62 24.52 9.69
C SER A 354 0.20 24.17 10.12
N ALA A 355 -0.15 24.48 11.36
CA ALA A 355 -1.51 24.31 11.89
C ALA A 355 -1.83 25.40 12.92
N GLN A 356 -3.05 25.92 12.89
CA GLN A 356 -3.62 26.89 13.85
C GLN A 356 -2.84 28.20 14.08
N GLY A 357 -1.87 28.53 13.21
CA GLY A 357 -1.00 29.69 13.43
C GLY A 357 -0.01 29.56 14.61
N SER A 358 -0.03 28.46 15.34
CA SER A 358 0.84 28.18 16.49
C SER A 358 1.86 27.09 16.25
N PHE A 359 1.72 26.32 15.18
CA PHE A 359 2.65 25.26 14.80
C PHE A 359 3.24 25.54 13.43
N THR A 360 4.56 25.55 13.32
CA THR A 360 5.27 25.68 12.06
C THR A 360 6.50 24.78 12.06
N LEU A 361 6.55 23.84 11.11
CA LEU A 361 7.63 22.88 10.93
C LEU A 361 8.24 23.03 9.54
N TYR A 362 9.55 23.07 9.47
CA TYR A 362 10.33 22.89 8.24
C TYR A 362 11.22 21.69 8.38
N SER A 363 11.37 20.91 7.32
CA SER A 363 12.35 19.83 7.28
C SER A 363 13.00 19.70 5.90
N MET A 364 14.20 19.13 5.93
CA MET A 364 14.94 18.69 4.75
C MET A 364 15.24 17.22 4.90
N ASP A 365 15.08 16.47 3.82
CA ASP A 365 15.38 15.06 3.78
C ASP A 365 16.19 14.67 2.56
N MET A 366 16.91 13.56 2.67
CA MET A 366 17.68 13.00 1.57
C MET A 366 17.53 11.48 1.52
N ASN A 367 17.59 10.94 0.31
CA ASN A 367 17.69 9.50 0.07
C ASN A 367 18.75 9.27 -1.01
N LEU A 368 19.82 8.57 -0.63
CA LEU A 368 20.90 8.16 -1.52
C LEU A 368 20.94 6.64 -1.60
N TYR A 369 20.76 6.09 -2.79
CA TYR A 369 20.95 4.67 -3.07
C TYR A 369 22.31 4.40 -3.69
N ILE A 370 23.04 3.43 -3.17
CA ILE A 370 24.34 2.97 -3.67
C ILE A 370 24.16 1.59 -4.30
N PRO A 371 24.04 1.47 -5.65
CA PRO A 371 23.71 0.21 -6.32
C PRO A 371 24.73 -0.90 -6.10
N GLN A 372 26.01 -0.58 -6.02
CA GLN A 372 27.11 -1.55 -5.90
C GLN A 372 27.01 -2.41 -4.64
N VAL A 373 26.51 -1.82 -3.56
CA VAL A 373 26.33 -2.48 -2.26
C VAL A 373 24.86 -2.64 -1.87
N LYS A 374 23.92 -2.20 -2.75
CA LYS A 374 22.46 -2.25 -2.56
C LYS A 374 22.01 -1.56 -1.26
N MET A 375 22.61 -0.41 -0.96
CA MET A 375 22.40 0.33 0.26
C MET A 375 21.67 1.64 0.02
N ASP A 376 20.72 1.94 0.91
CA ASP A 376 20.08 3.24 1.04
C ASP A 376 20.65 3.97 2.27
N ILE A 377 21.02 5.24 2.07
CA ILE A 377 21.34 6.19 3.13
C ILE A 377 20.22 7.23 3.14
N ILE A 378 19.50 7.29 4.25
CA ILE A 378 18.33 8.16 4.40
C ILE A 378 18.61 9.12 5.56
N GLY A 379 18.42 10.41 5.32
CA GLY A 379 18.57 11.44 6.32
C GLY A 379 17.35 12.37 6.37
N LEU A 380 17.04 12.88 7.57
CA LEU A 380 16.08 13.94 7.76
C LEU A 380 16.54 14.84 8.90
N TRP A 381 16.47 16.12 8.68
CA TRP A 381 16.55 17.16 9.69
C TRP A 381 15.31 18.02 9.62
N GLY A 382 14.69 18.31 10.77
CA GLY A 382 13.53 19.18 10.84
C GLY A 382 13.60 20.10 12.04
N LYS A 383 12.94 21.24 11.94
CA LYS A 383 12.86 22.26 12.98
C LYS A 383 11.44 22.78 13.13
N ARG A 384 10.93 22.67 14.33
CA ARG A 384 9.69 23.31 14.74
C ARG A 384 10.04 24.75 15.21
N MET A 385 9.52 25.74 14.52
CA MET A 385 9.94 27.15 14.69
C MET A 385 9.38 27.79 15.96
N ASP A 386 8.09 27.53 16.25
CA ASP A 386 7.37 28.11 17.40
C ASP A 386 7.93 27.57 18.74
N ALA A 387 8.34 26.33 18.82
CA ALA A 387 8.92 25.68 20.01
C ALA A 387 10.47 25.62 19.99
N LYS A 388 11.12 26.06 18.91
CA LYS A 388 12.58 25.97 18.68
C LYS A 388 13.13 24.54 18.84
N SER A 389 12.32 23.52 18.55
CA SER A 389 12.62 22.11 18.71
C SER A 389 13.10 21.49 17.40
N ASN A 390 14.02 20.54 17.50
CA ASN A 390 14.58 19.85 16.33
C ASN A 390 14.26 18.37 16.32
N ILE A 391 14.25 17.78 15.13
CA ILE A 391 14.26 16.37 14.89
C ILE A 391 15.40 16.00 13.95
N ILE A 392 16.10 14.91 14.23
CA ILE A 392 17.17 14.36 13.40
C ILE A 392 16.89 12.88 13.22
N TYR A 393 16.92 12.41 11.99
CA TYR A 393 16.82 11.01 11.65
C TYR A 393 17.88 10.61 10.65
N VAL A 394 18.53 9.50 10.89
CA VAL A 394 19.48 8.88 9.97
C VAL A 394 19.20 7.39 9.91
N LYS A 395 19.16 6.81 8.70
CA LYS A 395 18.98 5.39 8.48
C LYS A 395 19.94 4.89 7.41
N LEU A 396 20.58 3.79 7.70
CA LEU A 396 21.37 2.99 6.78
C LEU A 396 20.64 1.66 6.59
N LYS A 397 20.31 1.31 5.35
CA LYS A 397 19.56 0.09 5.03
C LYS A 397 20.21 -0.62 3.86
N ARG A 398 20.56 -1.91 4.02
CA ARG A 398 20.81 -2.80 2.90
C ARG A 398 19.52 -3.50 2.54
N ARG A 399 19.13 -3.42 1.26
CA ARG A 399 17.91 -4.04 0.77
C ARG A 399 18.00 -5.55 0.87
N GLN A 400 16.91 -6.15 1.31
CA GLN A 400 16.79 -7.61 1.31
C GLN A 400 16.61 -8.11 -0.12
N GLU A 401 17.28 -9.21 -0.42
CA GLU A 401 17.15 -9.94 -1.67
C GLU A 401 16.38 -11.26 -1.43
N PHE A 402 16.03 -11.97 -2.49
CA PHE A 402 15.46 -13.33 -2.37
C PHE A 402 16.36 -14.29 -1.59
N LYS A 403 17.68 -14.03 -1.57
CA LYS A 403 18.68 -14.79 -0.82
C LYS A 403 19.75 -13.84 -0.31
N GLY A 404 20.13 -13.99 0.95
CA GLY A 404 21.26 -13.27 1.54
C GLY A 404 20.89 -12.34 2.67
N LEU A 405 21.77 -11.39 2.95
CA LEU A 405 21.73 -10.49 4.10
C LEU A 405 20.97 -9.21 3.79
N GLY A 406 19.99 -8.89 4.61
CA GLY A 406 19.40 -7.57 4.76
C GLY A 406 19.69 -7.00 6.14
N PHE A 407 19.88 -5.70 6.27
CA PHE A 407 19.98 -5.04 7.56
C PHE A 407 19.48 -3.59 7.51
N SER A 408 19.14 -3.06 8.66
CA SER A 408 18.81 -1.65 8.83
C SER A 408 19.34 -1.15 10.17
N LEU A 409 20.01 -0.01 10.14
CA LEU A 409 20.44 0.72 11.33
C LEU A 409 19.82 2.11 11.28
N SER A 410 19.24 2.59 12.39
CA SER A 410 18.69 3.94 12.42
C SER A 410 18.93 4.63 13.75
N TYR A 411 19.04 5.94 13.65
CA TYR A 411 19.11 6.86 14.76
C TYR A 411 18.04 7.93 14.62
N LEU A 412 17.30 8.20 15.69
CA LEU A 412 16.30 9.26 15.79
C LEU A 412 16.57 10.08 17.04
N SER A 413 16.58 11.39 16.92
CA SER A 413 16.66 12.33 18.04
C SER A 413 15.57 13.38 17.91
N ILE A 414 14.79 13.57 18.96
CA ILE A 414 13.67 14.52 19.04
C ILE A 414 13.83 15.38 20.28
N ASP A 415 13.74 16.71 20.12
CA ASP A 415 13.75 17.66 21.24
C ASP A 415 12.41 17.67 21.97
N SER A 416 12.37 18.29 23.14
CA SER A 416 11.14 18.58 23.86
C SER A 416 10.21 19.46 23.03
N SER A 417 8.90 19.29 23.24
CA SER A 417 7.86 20.12 22.58
C SER A 417 7.84 20.02 21.04
N PHE A 418 8.39 18.94 20.46
CA PHE A 418 8.31 18.72 19.01
C PHE A 418 6.94 18.22 18.57
N ILE A 419 6.17 17.60 19.47
CA ILE A 419 4.85 17.01 19.19
C ILE A 419 3.87 18.06 18.65
N SER A 420 3.11 17.70 17.63
CA SER A 420 2.12 18.54 16.94
C SER A 420 0.77 17.80 16.87
N PRO A 421 -0.36 18.53 16.79
CA PRO A 421 -1.66 17.90 16.62
C PRO A 421 -1.84 17.16 15.28
N ILE A 422 -0.98 17.41 14.30
CA ILE A 422 -1.09 16.84 12.95
C ILE A 422 -0.06 15.75 12.64
N HIS A 423 0.74 15.26 13.59
CA HIS A 423 1.68 14.17 13.31
C HIS A 423 1.53 12.95 14.22
N LEU A 424 2.25 11.88 13.86
CA LEU A 424 2.18 10.57 14.51
C LEU A 424 3.27 10.35 15.56
N ILE A 425 4.05 11.36 15.91
CA ILE A 425 5.15 11.20 16.87
C ILE A 425 4.57 11.27 18.27
N TYR A 426 4.58 10.14 18.97
CA TYR A 426 4.03 10.02 20.33
C TYR A 426 5.01 10.39 21.44
N PHE A 427 6.30 10.54 21.11
CA PHE A 427 7.35 10.79 22.09
C PHE A 427 8.15 12.03 21.71
N ASP A 428 8.33 12.93 22.65
CA ASP A 428 9.32 13.99 22.60
C ASP A 428 10.47 13.69 23.55
N ARG A 429 11.51 14.49 23.56
CA ARG A 429 12.71 14.35 24.41
C ARG A 429 13.40 13.00 24.27
N VAL A 430 13.45 12.42 23.07
CA VAL A 430 13.88 11.05 22.88
C VAL A 430 15.11 10.93 21.97
N LYS A 431 16.02 10.01 22.30
CA LYS A 431 16.99 9.39 21.40
C LYS A 431 16.59 7.93 21.21
N LYS A 432 16.40 7.51 19.97
CA LYS A 432 16.09 6.11 19.61
C LYS A 432 17.19 5.56 18.71
N TYR A 433 17.70 4.41 19.06
CA TYR A 433 18.58 3.60 18.21
C TYR A 433 17.82 2.33 17.84
N SER A 434 17.87 1.96 16.56
CA SER A 434 17.25 0.71 16.13
C SER A 434 18.16 -0.02 15.16
N ALA A 435 18.21 -1.33 15.30
CA ALA A 435 18.93 -2.24 14.43
C ALA A 435 18.01 -3.40 14.05
N SER A 436 18.01 -3.79 12.80
CA SER A 436 17.40 -5.03 12.34
C SER A 436 18.37 -5.77 11.44
N LEU A 437 18.37 -7.07 11.55
CA LEU A 437 19.17 -7.99 10.76
C LEU A 437 18.27 -9.12 10.30
N ASN A 438 18.40 -9.51 9.05
CA ASN A 438 17.71 -10.68 8.53
C ASN A 438 18.62 -11.38 7.50
N TYR A 439 18.58 -12.70 7.50
CA TYR A 439 19.27 -13.52 6.52
C TYR A 439 18.31 -14.53 5.93
N GLN A 440 18.20 -14.50 4.59
CA GLN A 440 17.33 -15.39 3.85
C GLN A 440 18.13 -16.49 3.15
N PHE A 441 17.83 -17.73 3.52
CA PHE A 441 18.33 -18.94 2.85
C PHE A 441 17.26 -19.43 1.89
N LEU A 442 17.63 -19.65 0.65
CA LEU A 442 16.76 -20.27 -0.35
C LEU A 442 17.35 -21.62 -0.70
N LEU A 443 16.72 -22.71 -0.23
CA LEU A 443 17.15 -24.10 -0.40
C LEU A 443 16.13 -24.81 -1.27
N SER A 444 16.30 -24.78 -2.60
CA SER A 444 15.31 -25.32 -3.55
C SER A 444 13.93 -24.67 -3.33
N LYS A 445 12.97 -25.43 -2.79
CA LYS A 445 11.61 -24.95 -2.52
C LYS A 445 11.42 -24.41 -1.09
N ILE A 446 12.45 -24.54 -0.24
CA ILE A 446 12.37 -24.12 1.16
C ILE A 446 13.02 -22.75 1.29
N ASN A 447 12.28 -21.80 1.83
CA ASN A 447 12.77 -20.50 2.20
C ASN A 447 12.86 -20.40 3.73
N ILE A 448 14.05 -20.13 4.25
CA ILE A 448 14.30 -19.95 5.67
C ILE A 448 14.76 -18.50 5.88
N ASN A 449 14.06 -17.75 6.71
CA ASN A 449 14.45 -16.42 7.11
C ASN A 449 14.75 -16.39 8.61
N VAL A 450 15.97 -16.04 8.96
CA VAL A 450 16.41 -15.80 10.34
C VAL A 450 16.50 -14.29 10.52
N TYR A 451 15.84 -13.76 11.53
CA TYR A 451 15.79 -12.32 11.75
C TYR A 451 15.93 -11.96 13.22
N GLY A 452 16.35 -10.73 13.43
CA GLY A 452 16.38 -10.12 14.75
C GLY A 452 16.25 -8.61 14.64
N ASN A 453 15.57 -8.03 15.60
CA ASN A 453 15.44 -6.59 15.77
C ASN A 453 15.83 -6.19 17.18
N TYR A 454 16.40 -5.00 17.28
CA TYR A 454 16.74 -4.34 18.52
C TYR A 454 16.36 -2.88 18.43
N SER A 455 15.75 -2.33 19.46
CA SER A 455 15.59 -0.89 19.59
C SER A 455 15.72 -0.46 21.05
N THR A 456 16.29 0.71 21.25
CA THR A 456 16.35 1.36 22.57
C THR A 456 15.96 2.83 22.44
N ARG A 457 15.17 3.29 23.40
CA ARG A 457 14.78 4.70 23.56
C ARG A 457 15.32 5.20 24.89
N LYS A 458 15.93 6.37 24.85
CA LYS A 458 16.46 7.06 26.03
C LYS A 458 15.96 8.50 26.05
N ASP A 459 15.75 9.04 27.22
CA ASP A 459 15.54 10.48 27.37
C ASP A 459 16.75 11.24 26.79
N LYS A 460 16.47 12.28 25.99
CA LYS A 460 17.52 12.99 25.27
C LYS A 460 18.49 13.74 26.18
N TYR A 461 18.00 14.23 27.30
CA TYR A 461 18.73 15.13 28.21
C TYR A 461 19.31 14.39 29.42
N THR A 462 18.52 13.51 30.06
CA THR A 462 18.96 12.74 31.20
C THR A 462 19.68 11.45 30.84
N ASN A 463 19.50 10.97 29.58
CA ASN A 463 20.00 9.70 29.06
C ASN A 463 19.44 8.45 29.80
N GLU A 464 18.38 8.62 30.59
CA GLU A 464 17.64 7.54 31.24
C GLU A 464 16.95 6.65 30.20
N LEU A 465 16.91 5.35 30.47
CA LEU A 465 16.27 4.36 29.61
C LEU A 465 14.74 4.51 29.69
N ILE A 466 14.11 4.77 28.55
CA ILE A 466 12.65 4.82 28.41
C ILE A 466 12.13 3.45 27.97
N SER A 467 12.74 2.82 26.96
CA SER A 467 12.40 1.47 26.54
C SER A 467 13.58 0.77 25.88
N GLU A 468 13.57 -0.54 25.98
CA GLU A 468 14.47 -1.44 25.27
C GLU A 468 13.65 -2.61 24.75
N GLU A 469 13.81 -2.91 23.47
CA GLU A 469 13.02 -3.93 22.77
C GLU A 469 13.95 -4.79 21.91
N TYR A 470 13.78 -6.11 21.94
CA TYR A 470 14.48 -7.02 21.04
C TYR A 470 13.61 -8.24 20.72
N GLY A 471 13.76 -8.76 19.50
CA GLY A 471 12.95 -9.85 19.02
C GLY A 471 13.67 -10.70 17.98
N PRO A 472 14.26 -11.83 18.37
CA PRO A 472 14.76 -12.81 17.43
C PRO A 472 13.64 -13.70 16.93
N GLY A 473 13.79 -14.21 15.70
CA GLY A 473 12.84 -15.15 15.13
C GLY A 473 13.40 -15.91 13.92
N ILE A 474 12.70 -16.97 13.59
CA ILE A 474 12.95 -17.77 12.41
C ILE A 474 11.61 -18.07 11.73
N SER A 475 11.57 -17.97 10.42
CA SER A 475 10.44 -18.45 9.62
C SER A 475 10.92 -19.41 8.55
N VAL A 476 10.14 -20.45 8.34
CA VAL A 476 10.38 -21.49 7.33
C VAL A 476 9.14 -21.57 6.45
N SER A 477 9.33 -21.41 5.14
CA SER A 477 8.24 -21.51 4.18
C SER A 477 8.55 -22.57 3.14
N LEU A 478 7.62 -23.49 2.96
CA LEU A 478 7.55 -24.47 1.89
C LEU A 478 6.13 -24.38 1.33
N ALA A 479 5.96 -23.59 0.28
CA ALA A 479 4.63 -23.31 -0.25
C ALA A 479 3.82 -24.61 -0.46
N PRO A 480 2.55 -24.66 0.00
CA PRO A 480 1.75 -23.57 0.56
C PRO A 480 1.87 -23.36 2.09
N PHE A 481 2.77 -24.06 2.76
CA PHE A 481 2.93 -24.03 4.21
C PHE A 481 3.97 -23.01 4.66
N SER A 482 3.72 -22.36 5.80
CA SER A 482 4.71 -21.56 6.51
C SER A 482 4.63 -21.80 8.02
N PHE A 483 5.77 -21.75 8.66
CA PHE A 483 5.94 -21.86 10.10
C PHE A 483 6.85 -20.75 10.60
N SER A 484 6.52 -20.12 11.71
CA SER A 484 7.36 -19.10 12.34
C SER A 484 7.43 -19.30 13.84
N LEU A 485 8.59 -19.05 14.39
CA LEU A 485 8.88 -19.09 15.81
C LEU A 485 9.71 -17.85 16.16
N GLY A 486 9.42 -17.21 17.28
CA GLY A 486 10.20 -16.08 17.75
C GLY A 486 9.81 -15.62 19.13
N SER A 487 10.49 -14.59 19.57
CA SER A 487 10.16 -13.90 20.82
C SER A 487 10.18 -12.39 20.64
N SER A 488 9.38 -11.69 21.42
CA SER A 488 9.40 -10.24 21.57
C SER A 488 9.57 -9.91 23.03
N ARG A 489 10.61 -9.17 23.36
CA ARG A 489 10.91 -8.73 24.70
C ARG A 489 11.02 -7.22 24.73
N ALA A 490 10.36 -6.60 25.69
CA ALA A 490 10.42 -5.17 25.88
C ALA A 490 10.51 -4.83 27.37
N LEU A 491 11.39 -3.90 27.69
CA LEU A 491 11.43 -3.19 28.95
C LEU A 491 10.92 -1.77 28.70
N LEU A 492 9.86 -1.38 29.41
CA LEU A 492 9.19 -0.09 29.22
C LEU A 492 9.18 0.66 30.56
N ASN A 493 10.06 1.63 30.72
CA ASN A 493 10.14 2.48 31.90
C ASN A 493 9.19 3.67 31.74
N TYR A 494 7.87 3.41 31.70
CA TYR A 494 6.88 4.48 31.78
C TYR A 494 6.68 4.92 33.21
N THR A 495 6.66 6.21 33.43
CA THR A 495 6.45 6.81 34.75
C THR A 495 5.20 6.22 35.42
N GLY A 496 5.39 5.53 36.54
CA GLY A 496 4.35 5.10 37.45
C GLY A 496 3.89 3.63 37.37
N LEU A 497 4.48 2.79 36.55
CA LEU A 497 4.17 1.35 36.51
C LEU A 497 5.41 0.54 36.97
N PRO A 498 5.36 -0.17 38.12
CA PRO A 498 6.36 -1.16 38.46
C PRO A 498 6.30 -2.32 37.44
N ASP A 499 7.45 -2.85 37.04
CA ASP A 499 7.61 -4.01 36.15
C ASP A 499 6.90 -3.96 34.78
N ALA A 500 7.09 -2.88 34.05
CA ALA A 500 6.59 -2.76 32.68
C ALA A 500 7.39 -3.65 31.68
N ARG A 501 7.50 -4.95 31.97
CA ARG A 501 8.17 -5.93 31.11
C ARG A 501 7.19 -6.69 30.26
N MET A 502 7.57 -6.85 29.00
CA MET A 502 6.93 -7.77 28.06
C MET A 502 7.93 -8.84 27.68
N ASP A 503 7.57 -10.10 27.80
CA ASP A 503 8.37 -11.26 27.38
C ASP A 503 7.41 -12.26 26.74
N ILE A 504 7.21 -12.13 25.43
CA ILE A 504 6.21 -12.89 24.70
C ILE A 504 6.94 -13.77 23.69
N ASN A 505 6.68 -15.07 23.74
CA ASN A 505 7.08 -16.03 22.73
C ASN A 505 5.91 -16.31 21.81
N PHE A 506 6.17 -16.47 20.53
CA PHE A 506 5.13 -16.77 19.54
C PHE A 506 5.52 -17.96 18.67
N ILE A 507 4.50 -18.72 18.31
CA ILE A 507 4.55 -19.78 17.29
C ILE A 507 3.40 -19.51 16.34
N SER A 508 3.65 -19.53 15.03
CA SER A 508 2.59 -19.42 14.04
C SER A 508 2.76 -20.46 12.95
N PHE A 509 1.63 -20.94 12.48
CA PHE A 509 1.51 -21.83 11.34
C PHE A 509 0.51 -21.23 10.36
N ALA A 510 0.81 -21.30 9.06
CA ALA A 510 -0.15 -20.94 8.04
C ALA A 510 -0.07 -21.90 6.86
N TYR A 511 -1.24 -22.15 6.27
CA TYR A 511 -1.43 -22.76 4.98
C TYR A 511 -2.09 -21.73 4.07
N SER A 512 -1.42 -21.34 2.99
CA SER A 512 -1.88 -20.27 2.12
C SER A 512 -1.72 -20.66 0.66
N LEU A 513 -2.86 -20.78 -0.04
CA LEU A 513 -2.91 -20.90 -1.49
C LEU A 513 -3.06 -19.51 -2.14
N SER A 514 -3.71 -18.58 -1.42
CA SER A 514 -3.93 -17.21 -1.86
C SER A 514 -4.37 -16.34 -0.67
N SER A 515 -4.49 -15.02 -0.85
CA SER A 515 -4.99 -14.10 0.19
C SER A 515 -6.37 -14.50 0.74
N TRP A 516 -7.23 -15.08 -0.12
CA TRP A 516 -8.57 -15.54 0.26
C TRP A 516 -8.73 -17.07 0.27
N LYS A 517 -7.66 -17.82 0.31
CA LYS A 517 -7.64 -19.29 0.49
C LYS A 517 -6.52 -19.64 1.45
N ASN A 518 -6.66 -19.20 2.69
CA ASN A 518 -5.65 -19.43 3.71
C ASN A 518 -6.28 -19.72 5.08
N ILE A 519 -5.55 -20.44 5.88
CA ILE A 519 -5.77 -20.60 7.29
C ILE A 519 -4.47 -20.30 8.02
N SER A 520 -4.54 -19.55 9.10
CA SER A 520 -3.41 -19.32 9.98
C SER A 520 -3.81 -19.46 11.44
N LEU A 521 -2.91 -20.04 12.21
CA LEU A 521 -3.02 -20.19 13.66
C LEU A 521 -1.76 -19.61 14.29
N SER A 522 -1.92 -18.73 15.25
CA SER A 522 -0.83 -18.21 16.05
C SER A 522 -1.11 -18.39 17.54
N PHE A 523 -0.07 -18.73 18.27
CA PHE A 523 -0.08 -18.87 19.72
C PHE A 523 1.01 -17.98 20.28
N ASN A 524 0.64 -17.11 21.23
CA ASN A 524 1.55 -16.24 21.93
C ASN A 524 1.42 -16.48 23.43
N SER A 525 2.54 -16.60 24.12
CA SER A 525 2.54 -16.81 25.57
C SER A 525 3.73 -16.14 26.24
N GLY A 526 3.53 -15.74 27.49
CA GLY A 526 4.59 -15.12 28.26
C GLY A 526 4.07 -14.11 29.27
N LYS A 527 4.84 -13.05 29.51
CA LYS A 527 4.47 -11.94 30.39
C LYS A 527 4.12 -10.70 29.57
N TYR A 528 3.01 -10.08 29.89
CA TYR A 528 2.54 -8.83 29.35
C TYR A 528 2.31 -7.83 30.49
N PHE A 529 3.21 -6.86 30.63
CA PHE A 529 3.22 -5.88 31.73
C PHE A 529 3.06 -6.52 33.12
N GLY A 530 3.83 -7.59 33.37
CA GLY A 530 3.82 -8.30 34.65
C GLY A 530 2.75 -9.40 34.75
N SER A 531 1.68 -9.35 33.98
CA SER A 531 0.63 -10.38 33.97
C SER A 531 0.95 -11.50 33.00
N ASP A 532 0.46 -12.71 33.29
CA ASP A 532 0.55 -13.83 32.37
C ASP A 532 -0.32 -13.56 31.15
N LEU A 533 0.21 -13.84 29.96
CA LEU A 533 -0.50 -13.75 28.69
C LEU A 533 -0.55 -15.11 28.02
N LYS A 534 -1.75 -15.51 27.61
CA LYS A 534 -1.97 -16.53 26.56
C LYS A 534 -2.89 -15.93 25.53
N TYR A 535 -2.42 -15.88 24.29
CA TYR A 535 -3.18 -15.33 23.18
C TYR A 535 -3.16 -16.30 22.02
N ILE A 536 -4.33 -16.67 21.53
CA ILE A 536 -4.52 -17.56 20.38
C ILE A 536 -5.29 -16.79 19.33
N ALA A 537 -4.76 -16.71 18.11
CA ALA A 537 -5.45 -16.14 16.97
C ALA A 537 -5.64 -17.19 15.88
N LEU A 538 -6.86 -17.38 15.46
CA LEU A 538 -7.25 -18.21 14.32
C LEU A 538 -7.78 -17.28 13.22
N ARG A 539 -7.27 -17.42 12.01
CA ARG A 539 -7.76 -16.71 10.83
C ARG A 539 -8.03 -17.71 9.72
N LEU A 540 -9.19 -17.61 9.12
CA LEU A 540 -9.63 -18.44 8.01
C LEU A 540 -10.22 -17.54 6.93
N ASN A 541 -9.59 -17.51 5.76
CA ASN A 541 -10.10 -16.83 4.60
C ASN A 541 -10.50 -17.86 3.55
N LEU A 542 -11.70 -17.74 3.05
CA LEU A 542 -12.31 -18.65 2.09
C LEU A 542 -12.78 -17.88 0.85
N SER A 543 -12.56 -18.46 -0.32
CA SER A 543 -13.15 -18.00 -1.58
C SER A 543 -13.98 -19.12 -2.19
N PRO A 544 -15.20 -19.39 -1.67
CA PRO A 544 -16.05 -20.44 -2.18
C PRO A 544 -16.41 -20.22 -3.65
N PHE A 545 -16.23 -21.28 -4.46
CA PHE A 545 -16.49 -21.27 -5.90
C PHE A 545 -15.73 -20.17 -6.68
N ASN A 546 -14.70 -19.55 -6.08
CA ASN A 546 -13.98 -18.40 -6.63
C ASN A 546 -14.90 -17.21 -7.00
N LYS A 547 -16.02 -17.07 -6.29
CA LYS A 547 -17.06 -16.05 -6.60
C LYS A 547 -17.18 -14.98 -5.54
N PHE A 548 -16.92 -15.29 -4.29
CA PHE A 548 -17.00 -14.34 -3.18
C PHE A 548 -15.97 -14.71 -2.11
N ASN A 549 -15.60 -13.74 -1.31
CA ASN A 549 -14.56 -13.86 -0.30
C ASN A 549 -15.17 -13.67 1.09
N ILE A 550 -14.88 -14.58 2.02
CA ILE A 550 -15.32 -14.51 3.41
C ILE A 550 -14.13 -14.80 4.30
N GLY A 551 -13.90 -13.93 5.27
CA GLY A 551 -12.90 -14.09 6.31
C GLY A 551 -13.55 -14.29 7.68
N PHE A 552 -12.94 -15.17 8.46
CA PHE A 552 -13.25 -15.42 9.85
C PHE A 552 -11.99 -15.20 10.66
N GLN A 553 -12.11 -14.46 11.74
CA GLN A 553 -11.03 -14.27 12.70
C GLN A 553 -11.58 -14.52 14.08
N GLU A 554 -10.84 -15.29 14.90
CA GLU A 554 -11.15 -15.50 16.30
C GLU A 554 -9.87 -15.35 17.12
N ASP A 555 -9.94 -14.49 18.11
CA ASP A 555 -8.88 -14.16 19.03
C ASP A 555 -9.32 -14.51 20.46
N PHE A 556 -8.59 -15.40 21.14
CA PHE A 556 -8.78 -15.75 22.55
C PHE A 556 -7.65 -15.11 23.36
N ILE A 557 -8.02 -14.45 24.44
CA ILE A 557 -7.09 -13.70 25.30
C ILE A 557 -7.30 -14.14 26.75
N ASP A 558 -6.23 -14.61 27.35
CA ASP A 558 -6.15 -14.87 28.79
C ASP A 558 -5.01 -14.01 29.36
N CYS A 559 -5.37 -12.83 29.89
CA CYS A 559 -4.42 -11.87 30.47
C CYS A 559 -5.18 -10.93 31.39
N ASP A 560 -4.84 -10.90 32.68
CA ASP A 560 -5.63 -10.18 33.70
C ASP A 560 -5.82 -8.69 33.46
N ILE A 561 -4.86 -8.05 32.81
CA ILE A 561 -4.91 -6.61 32.54
C ILE A 561 -5.61 -6.24 31.23
N MET A 562 -6.03 -7.21 30.43
CA MET A 562 -6.82 -6.97 29.24
C MET A 562 -8.31 -7.19 29.51
N PRO A 563 -9.18 -6.26 29.12
CA PRO A 563 -10.61 -6.38 29.37
C PRO A 563 -11.27 -7.45 28.51
N GLU A 564 -10.80 -7.64 27.28
CA GLU A 564 -11.36 -8.61 26.33
C GLU A 564 -10.95 -10.05 26.72
N LYS A 565 -11.92 -10.96 26.57
CA LYS A 565 -11.72 -12.40 26.72
C LYS A 565 -11.63 -13.09 25.35
N SER A 566 -12.48 -12.67 24.42
CA SER A 566 -12.41 -13.11 23.04
C SER A 566 -13.01 -12.07 22.09
N VAL A 567 -12.49 -12.07 20.87
CA VAL A 567 -13.01 -11.26 19.77
C VAL A 567 -13.21 -12.17 18.57
N PHE A 568 -14.44 -12.20 18.05
CA PHE A 568 -14.80 -12.95 16.86
C PHE A 568 -15.26 -12.00 15.77
N GLN A 569 -14.73 -12.17 14.58
CA GLN A 569 -15.02 -11.32 13.42
C GLN A 569 -15.38 -12.15 12.20
N ILE A 570 -16.37 -11.68 11.46
CA ILE A 570 -16.69 -12.14 10.11
C ILE A 570 -16.66 -10.92 9.20
N PHE A 571 -15.93 -11.03 8.11
CA PHE A 571 -15.86 -9.98 7.10
C PHE A 571 -15.83 -10.59 5.71
N GLY A 572 -16.21 -9.82 4.70
CA GLY A 572 -16.22 -10.38 3.37
C GLY A 572 -16.31 -9.35 2.25
N GLU A 573 -16.13 -9.85 1.05
CA GLU A 573 -16.33 -9.11 -0.19
C GLU A 573 -17.11 -10.03 -1.14
N ILE A 574 -18.36 -9.67 -1.39
CA ILE A 574 -19.31 -10.46 -2.19
C ILE A 574 -19.66 -9.65 -3.43
N PRO A 575 -18.99 -9.86 -4.58
CA PRO A 575 -19.38 -9.25 -5.83
C PRO A 575 -20.71 -9.86 -6.31
N LEU A 576 -21.79 -9.07 -6.28
CA LEU A 576 -23.09 -9.47 -6.79
C LEU A 576 -23.12 -9.39 -8.32
N THR A 577 -22.43 -8.38 -8.88
CA THR A 577 -22.13 -8.22 -10.31
C THR A 577 -20.71 -7.68 -10.47
N TYR A 578 -20.27 -7.41 -11.70
CA TYR A 578 -18.97 -6.77 -11.95
C TYR A 578 -18.87 -5.34 -11.39
N ALA A 579 -20.01 -4.67 -11.13
CA ALA A 579 -20.06 -3.30 -10.63
C ALA A 579 -20.65 -3.19 -9.21
N ILE A 580 -21.38 -4.22 -8.72
CA ILE A 580 -22.04 -4.20 -7.42
C ILE A 580 -21.33 -5.14 -6.48
N THR A 581 -20.89 -4.61 -5.34
CA THR A 581 -20.22 -5.37 -4.28
C THR A 581 -20.94 -5.18 -2.95
N PHE A 582 -21.11 -6.27 -2.21
CA PHE A 582 -21.56 -6.25 -0.83
C PHE A 582 -20.40 -6.60 0.10
N LYS A 583 -20.15 -5.77 1.11
CA LYS A 583 -19.10 -5.97 2.12
C LYS A 583 -19.74 -6.09 3.51
N PRO A 584 -20.03 -7.32 3.99
CA PRO A 584 -20.49 -7.56 5.35
C PRO A 584 -19.34 -7.48 6.35
N TYR A 585 -19.63 -7.01 7.55
CA TYR A 585 -18.73 -7.05 8.70
C TYR A 585 -19.51 -7.28 9.98
N LEU A 586 -19.10 -8.27 10.77
CA LEU A 586 -19.59 -8.56 12.10
C LEU A 586 -18.38 -8.62 13.04
N ASN A 587 -18.48 -7.95 14.17
CA ASN A 587 -17.50 -8.02 15.25
C ASN A 587 -18.24 -8.31 16.56
N TYR A 588 -17.91 -9.41 17.22
CA TYR A 588 -18.42 -9.80 18.53
C TYR A 588 -17.29 -9.83 19.53
N LYS A 589 -17.42 -9.07 20.61
CA LYS A 589 -16.47 -9.01 21.71
C LYS A 589 -17.10 -9.54 22.98
N LYS A 590 -16.36 -10.38 23.66
CA LYS A 590 -16.69 -10.87 24.98
C LYS A 590 -15.70 -10.33 25.99
N TYR A 591 -16.23 -9.68 27.03
CA TYR A 591 -15.42 -9.12 28.11
C TYR A 591 -15.43 -10.00 29.36
N LYS A 592 -14.40 -9.86 30.21
CA LYS A 592 -14.25 -10.64 31.45
C LYS A 592 -15.33 -10.31 32.47
N GLU A 593 -15.80 -9.07 32.49
CA GLU A 593 -16.82 -8.57 33.44
C GLU A 593 -18.24 -9.05 33.13
N GLY A 594 -18.41 -9.97 32.15
CA GLY A 594 -19.75 -10.49 31.78
C GLY A 594 -20.55 -9.56 30.87
N TYR A 595 -19.87 -8.61 30.27
CA TYR A 595 -20.38 -7.68 29.29
C TYR A 595 -19.97 -8.16 27.88
N ASP A 596 -20.86 -8.02 26.91
CA ASP A 596 -20.62 -8.41 25.51
C ASP A 596 -21.00 -7.27 24.58
N GLU A 597 -20.29 -7.13 23.48
CA GLU A 597 -20.57 -6.17 22.39
C GLU A 597 -20.69 -6.86 21.05
N VAL A 598 -21.58 -6.36 20.21
CA VAL A 598 -21.70 -6.74 18.80
C VAL A 598 -21.74 -5.49 17.94
N ALA A 599 -20.88 -5.43 16.94
CA ALA A 599 -20.95 -4.45 15.87
C ALA A 599 -21.30 -5.16 14.55
N LEU A 600 -22.40 -4.73 13.94
CA LEU A 600 -22.85 -5.19 12.63
C LEU A 600 -22.69 -4.04 11.65
N ASN A 601 -21.99 -4.28 10.55
CA ASN A 601 -21.82 -3.31 9.48
C ASN A 601 -22.02 -3.99 8.13
N GLY A 602 -22.52 -3.25 7.17
CA GLY A 602 -22.64 -3.72 5.81
C GLY A 602 -22.66 -2.56 4.83
N ILE A 603 -22.00 -2.75 3.69
CA ILE A 603 -21.95 -1.77 2.64
C ILE A 603 -22.30 -2.46 1.33
N ILE A 604 -23.23 -1.86 0.58
CA ILE A 604 -23.47 -2.18 -0.81
C ILE A 604 -22.93 -1.01 -1.62
N SER A 605 -21.99 -1.28 -2.51
CA SER A 605 -21.44 -0.29 -3.45
C SER A 605 -21.81 -0.65 -4.88
N TYR A 606 -22.13 0.35 -5.68
CA TYR A 606 -22.24 0.29 -7.13
C TYR A 606 -21.25 1.29 -7.70
N ASP A 607 -20.09 0.79 -8.10
CA ASP A 607 -18.98 1.60 -8.61
C ASP A 607 -19.00 1.59 -10.14
N ILE A 608 -19.27 2.76 -10.73
CA ILE A 608 -19.28 2.97 -12.19
C ILE A 608 -17.89 3.41 -12.65
N SER A 609 -17.24 4.31 -11.90
CA SER A 609 -15.88 4.77 -12.11
C SER A 609 -15.26 5.25 -10.79
N SER A 610 -14.00 5.64 -10.80
CA SER A 610 -13.33 6.24 -9.62
C SER A 610 -14.02 7.52 -9.11
N THR A 611 -14.80 8.20 -9.97
CA THR A 611 -15.51 9.45 -9.65
C THR A 611 -17.03 9.32 -9.54
N THR A 612 -17.60 8.15 -9.87
CA THR A 612 -19.07 7.96 -9.95
C THR A 612 -19.47 6.63 -9.30
N GLY A 613 -20.37 6.70 -8.32
CA GLY A 613 -20.86 5.51 -7.63
C GLY A 613 -22.03 5.80 -6.68
N ILE A 614 -22.68 4.74 -6.23
CA ILE A 614 -23.78 4.76 -5.27
C ILE A 614 -23.45 3.81 -4.11
N TYR A 615 -23.67 4.25 -2.89
CA TYR A 615 -23.31 3.48 -1.70
C TYR A 615 -24.49 3.47 -0.71
N LEU A 616 -24.78 2.29 -0.18
CA LEU A 616 -25.73 2.10 0.91
C LEU A 616 -24.98 1.39 2.05
N GLY A 617 -24.87 2.06 3.19
CA GLY A 617 -24.22 1.54 4.37
C GLY A 617 -25.19 1.42 5.54
N PHE A 618 -25.00 0.42 6.38
CA PHE A 618 -25.65 0.34 7.68
C PHE A 618 -24.64 -0.05 8.76
N THR A 619 -24.87 0.46 9.96
CA THR A 619 -24.09 0.14 11.17
C THR A 619 -25.08 -0.07 12.31
N LYS A 620 -24.88 -1.12 13.11
CA LYS A 620 -25.62 -1.35 14.33
C LYS A 620 -24.69 -1.88 15.42
N ASN A 621 -24.67 -1.17 16.55
CA ASN A 621 -23.90 -1.58 17.72
C ASN A 621 -24.86 -1.98 18.83
N LEU A 622 -24.64 -3.16 19.39
CA LEU A 622 -25.39 -3.74 20.46
C LEU A 622 -24.46 -4.02 21.64
N SER A 623 -24.96 -3.78 22.86
CA SER A 623 -24.28 -4.25 24.05
C SER A 623 -25.24 -5.12 24.90
N LYS A 624 -24.64 -6.04 25.64
CA LYS A 624 -25.38 -6.91 26.56
C LYS A 624 -24.81 -6.79 27.95
N ASN A 625 -25.66 -6.33 28.85
CA ASN A 625 -25.37 -6.37 30.29
C ASN A 625 -26.39 -7.30 30.95
N GLY A 626 -25.90 -8.44 31.49
CA GLY A 626 -26.75 -9.50 31.99
C GLY A 626 -27.41 -10.35 30.88
N LYS A 627 -28.76 -10.38 30.79
CA LYS A 627 -29.50 -11.27 29.86
C LYS A 627 -30.04 -10.58 28.61
N LYS A 628 -30.07 -9.26 28.56
CA LYS A 628 -30.75 -8.51 27.48
C LYS A 628 -29.74 -7.78 26.61
N TRP A 629 -29.95 -7.85 25.29
CA TRP A 629 -29.25 -7.03 24.30
C TRP A 629 -29.96 -5.70 24.14
N GLU A 630 -29.19 -4.60 24.14
CA GLU A 630 -29.66 -3.23 23.93
C GLU A 630 -28.94 -2.61 22.76
N SER A 631 -29.69 -1.88 21.92
CA SER A 631 -29.11 -1.16 20.82
C SER A 631 -28.52 0.17 21.31
N ASN A 632 -27.24 0.34 21.20
CA ASN A 632 -26.55 1.57 21.62
C ASN A 632 -26.44 2.59 20.49
N TYR A 633 -26.37 2.09 19.25
CA TYR A 633 -26.15 2.92 18.09
C TYR A 633 -26.62 2.23 16.82
N GLU A 634 -27.38 2.95 16.00
CA GLU A 634 -27.80 2.52 14.67
C GLU A 634 -27.57 3.65 13.68
N LYS A 635 -27.04 3.33 12.49
CA LYS A 635 -26.79 4.29 11.44
C LYS A 635 -27.10 3.68 10.08
N ILE A 636 -27.82 4.42 9.26
CA ILE A 636 -28.05 4.10 7.85
C ILE A 636 -27.51 5.29 7.04
N VAL A 637 -26.74 4.98 6.01
CA VAL A 637 -26.12 5.96 5.13
C VAL A 637 -26.47 5.64 3.70
N PHE A 638 -27.00 6.61 2.98
CA PHE A 638 -27.13 6.57 1.55
C PHE A 638 -26.26 7.66 0.94
N LYS A 639 -25.38 7.31 0.01
CA LYS A 639 -24.44 8.24 -0.62
C LYS A 639 -24.49 8.06 -2.13
N ILE A 640 -24.52 9.18 -2.84
CA ILE A 640 -24.30 9.26 -4.30
C ILE A 640 -23.08 10.13 -4.54
N LYS A 641 -22.20 9.66 -5.39
CA LYS A 641 -21.06 10.39 -5.93
C LYS A 641 -21.21 10.45 -7.43
N ALA A 642 -21.13 11.64 -8.02
CA ALA A 642 -21.23 11.83 -9.45
C ALA A 642 -20.15 12.78 -9.94
N GLY A 643 -19.33 12.32 -10.87
CA GLY A 643 -18.31 13.12 -11.55
C GLY A 643 -18.33 12.87 -13.05
N TYR A 644 -18.18 13.93 -13.83
CA TYR A 644 -18.14 13.85 -15.28
C TYR A 644 -17.04 14.75 -15.84
N ASP A 645 -16.23 14.23 -16.77
CA ASP A 645 -15.20 15.04 -17.41
C ASP A 645 -15.81 15.95 -18.46
N LEU A 646 -15.84 17.26 -18.15
CA LEU A 646 -16.41 18.27 -19.03
C LEU A 646 -15.64 18.44 -20.34
N MET A 647 -14.37 18.05 -20.40
CA MET A 647 -13.58 18.13 -21.64
C MET A 647 -14.09 17.16 -22.70
N ASN A 648 -14.74 16.05 -22.27
CA ASN A 648 -15.41 15.12 -23.21
C ASN A 648 -16.64 15.73 -23.91
N LEU A 649 -17.12 16.92 -23.51
CA LEU A 649 -18.19 17.63 -24.20
C LEU A 649 -17.68 18.58 -25.30
N ILE A 650 -16.38 18.86 -25.30
CA ILE A 650 -15.75 19.83 -26.21
C ILE A 650 -15.10 19.12 -27.41
N HIS A 651 -14.87 17.82 -27.29
CA HIS A 651 -14.40 16.93 -28.35
C HIS A 651 -15.52 16.02 -28.84
#